data_41ca78bae76ae45922f6302bec4a9086
#
_entry.id   41ca78bae76ae45922f6302bec4a9086
#
_cell.length_a   1.000
_cell.length_b   1.000
_cell.length_c   1.000
_cell.angle_alpha   90.00
_cell.angle_beta   90.00
_cell.angle_gamma   90.00
#
_symmetry.space_group_name_H-M   'P 1'
#
loop_
_entity.id
_entity.type
_entity.pdbx_description
1 polymer ?
#
loop_
_entity_poly.entity_id
_entity_poly.type
_entity_poly.pdbx_seq_one_letter_code
_entity_poly.pdbx_strand_id
1 'polypeptide(L)'
;MNAVTRSAPTSSVAAGTAPETAVTRLVIGVLSLTGLAVGLLAALVDAEVLRALGLLLFCTLGIGSAPWQRDARIDLSTRLAYSVVTSLGVWTIPSVLMVATQVWHPLAVFAVVATITAPLHVLGIQRSLEAGAGVRVQGWLADAAADPRLRTALRHPPTWAVAAAGGLLCLIAAMTHRHIDPGFGGYLTQIGVVWYVGLALVLLSIARGRHSPEWALALSVVTLLLVLTLTPSLVYDGTRSQSAFKHVDLIEQIMTTGALDAVMDIYDVFPGFFTAVAWLSAAMGVDDPNLLAIFWPPLIGLLRLAVLRHLFGHLLAGSWQRWVAVTLAVLADSIGADYFSPQSVGFVLGIAAFGLALAPGAPAARQAVLFVAGCTVAMTHQLSPFVIAGVLVVLAVLRQVRPWHTCLLVLLPALGWVAANWSVISGFVSLDGLGSISNFRPPETDEMSGLDRMPIVTLSVVGLVTGILLVGAFALAALVRGRRDLRTWALACCPGVGLALVAANPYGQEAIFRAALFGIPWLAALAARWFSADSPRRSLLLPVLITLSATFLVSSSGLDGLTVTRPADVAAVRYAMAHGGDDYAIVSIGIGDLPFTLRPGLVRVGSWAVDVQSEEAVALPADARVQWLTQQLWDGYLLPTDRTREAVYALWSPSQSYYQAAYGLQRPESFAEFRDALERSPFWDVAFARDGTVMFQFDGARYAADAS
;
A
#
# COMPACT_ATOMS: atom_id res chain seq x y z
N MET A 1 50.84 26.80 12.76
CA MET A 1 50.40 25.49 12.23
C MET A 1 49.84 24.69 13.40
N ASN A 2 48.58 24.85 13.71
CA ASN A 2 47.91 24.08 14.75
C ASN A 2 46.96 23.10 14.06
N ALA A 3 47.30 21.83 14.08
CA ALA A 3 46.51 20.72 13.61
C ALA A 3 45.29 20.54 14.54
N VAL A 4 44.12 21.05 14.10
CA VAL A 4 42.84 20.75 14.73
C VAL A 4 42.44 19.33 14.30
N THR A 5 42.72 18.37 15.16
CA THR A 5 42.14 17.03 15.09
C THR A 5 40.65 17.14 15.22
N ARG A 6 39.94 17.12 14.08
CA ARG A 6 38.48 16.92 14.03
C ARG A 6 38.15 15.49 14.45
N SER A 7 37.80 15.31 15.71
CA SER A 7 37.09 14.11 16.15
C SER A 7 35.79 14.03 15.37
N ALA A 8 35.68 13.03 14.51
CA ALA A 8 34.40 12.66 13.89
C ALA A 8 33.42 12.37 15.03
N PRO A 9 32.18 12.89 14.98
CA PRO A 9 31.16 12.46 15.90
C PRO A 9 30.88 10.97 15.63
N THR A 10 31.39 10.12 16.48
CA THR A 10 30.96 8.73 16.57
C THR A 10 29.50 8.79 16.97
N SER A 11 28.63 8.67 15.98
CA SER A 11 27.22 8.33 16.22
C SER A 11 27.20 6.91 16.77
N SER A 12 27.39 6.77 18.08
CA SER A 12 27.01 5.58 18.79
C SER A 12 25.48 5.53 18.69
N VAL A 13 24.95 4.84 17.68
CA VAL A 13 23.69 4.14 17.83
C VAL A 13 23.99 3.17 18.97
N ALA A 14 23.60 3.55 20.18
CA ALA A 14 23.84 2.73 21.36
C ALA A 14 23.25 1.36 21.04
N ALA A 15 24.12 0.35 20.94
CA ALA A 15 23.69 -1.02 21.05
C ALA A 15 22.85 -1.05 22.33
N GLY A 16 21.55 -1.37 22.22
CA GLY A 16 20.66 -1.38 23.38
C GLY A 16 21.34 -2.14 24.50
N THR A 17 21.21 -1.67 25.73
CA THR A 17 21.86 -2.35 26.84
C THR A 17 21.43 -3.80 26.81
N ALA A 18 22.31 -4.75 27.11
CA ALA A 18 22.03 -6.19 27.04
C ALA A 18 20.68 -6.58 27.71
N PRO A 19 20.24 -5.87 28.74
CA PRO A 19 18.95 -6.04 29.41
C PRO A 19 17.71 -5.65 28.62
N GLU A 20 17.76 -4.54 27.86
CA GLU A 20 16.60 -4.07 27.05
C GLU A 20 16.36 -4.99 25.86
N THR A 21 17.44 -5.50 25.27
CA THR A 21 17.33 -6.46 24.16
C THR A 21 16.76 -7.81 24.61
N ALA A 22 17.01 -8.23 25.87
CA ALA A 22 16.43 -9.45 26.44
C ALA A 22 14.92 -9.32 26.66
N VAL A 23 14.44 -8.16 27.16
CA VAL A 23 12.99 -7.88 27.30
C VAL A 23 12.30 -7.85 25.93
N THR A 24 12.92 -7.20 24.95
CA THR A 24 12.39 -7.15 23.57
C THR A 24 12.23 -8.55 22.97
N ARG A 25 13.24 -9.42 23.14
CA ARG A 25 13.16 -10.81 22.66
C ARG A 25 12.05 -11.60 23.34
N LEU A 26 11.92 -11.44 24.67
CA LEU A 26 10.87 -12.08 25.45
C LEU A 26 9.49 -11.70 24.91
N VAL A 27 9.23 -10.39 24.78
CA VAL A 27 7.93 -9.87 24.31
C VAL A 27 7.61 -10.35 22.90
N ILE A 28 8.55 -10.24 21.96
CA ILE A 28 8.36 -10.70 20.59
C ILE A 28 8.11 -12.22 20.55
N GLY A 29 8.91 -13.00 21.29
CA GLY A 29 8.73 -14.44 21.36
C GLY A 29 7.38 -14.85 21.92
N VAL A 30 6.96 -14.22 23.01
CA VAL A 30 5.63 -14.47 23.62
C VAL A 30 4.52 -14.09 22.66
N LEU A 31 4.55 -12.88 22.07
CA LEU A 31 3.52 -12.45 21.10
C LEU A 31 3.43 -13.40 19.90
N SER A 32 4.58 -13.85 19.38
CA SER A 32 4.63 -14.78 18.25
C SER A 32 3.99 -16.12 18.57
N LEU A 33 4.36 -16.74 19.69
CA LEU A 33 3.78 -18.02 20.11
C LEU A 33 2.31 -17.89 20.52
N THR A 34 1.93 -16.77 21.16
CA THR A 34 0.53 -16.48 21.46
C THR A 34 -0.28 -16.36 20.18
N GLY A 35 0.24 -15.64 19.17
CA GLY A 35 -0.42 -15.54 17.85
C GLY A 35 -0.64 -16.91 17.22
N LEU A 36 0.39 -17.76 17.20
CA LEU A 36 0.28 -19.14 16.67
C LEU A 36 -0.73 -19.95 17.48
N ALA A 37 -0.64 -19.95 18.82
CA ALA A 37 -1.54 -20.72 19.68
C ALA A 37 -2.98 -20.28 19.55
N VAL A 38 -3.25 -18.95 19.60
CA VAL A 38 -4.59 -18.40 19.40
C VAL A 38 -5.13 -18.77 18.04
N GLY A 39 -4.33 -18.62 16.98
CA GLY A 39 -4.75 -18.96 15.63
C GLY A 39 -5.10 -20.44 15.46
N LEU A 40 -4.28 -21.36 15.99
CA LEU A 40 -4.53 -22.79 15.93
C LEU A 40 -5.73 -23.20 16.80
N LEU A 41 -5.86 -22.66 18.02
CA LEU A 41 -7.02 -22.94 18.88
C LEU A 41 -8.32 -22.40 18.28
N ALA A 42 -8.28 -21.21 17.71
CA ALA A 42 -9.41 -20.60 17.03
C ALA A 42 -9.88 -21.42 15.81
N ALA A 43 -8.93 -22.05 15.09
CA ALA A 43 -9.26 -22.99 14.01
C ALA A 43 -10.03 -24.23 14.47
N LEU A 44 -9.82 -24.68 15.73
CA LEU A 44 -10.54 -25.84 16.29
C LEU A 44 -11.99 -25.53 16.70
N VAL A 45 -12.33 -24.24 16.88
CA VAL A 45 -13.64 -23.77 17.33
C VAL A 45 -14.33 -22.87 16.28
N ASP A 46 -13.84 -22.87 15.06
CA ASP A 46 -14.34 -22.09 13.92
C ASP A 46 -14.46 -20.58 14.19
N ALA A 47 -13.57 -20.03 15.03
CA ALA A 47 -13.52 -18.61 15.34
C ALA A 47 -12.65 -17.88 14.28
N GLU A 48 -13.18 -17.68 13.09
CA GLU A 48 -12.47 -17.19 11.89
C GLU A 48 -11.65 -15.92 12.13
N VAL A 49 -12.24 -14.90 12.75
CA VAL A 49 -11.55 -13.62 13.01
C VAL A 49 -10.36 -13.81 13.94
N LEU A 50 -10.50 -14.59 15.01
CA LEU A 50 -9.40 -14.87 15.95
C LEU A 50 -8.32 -15.70 15.28
N ARG A 51 -8.71 -16.68 14.44
CA ARG A 51 -7.80 -17.49 13.62
C ARG A 51 -6.97 -16.58 12.71
N ALA A 52 -7.64 -15.75 11.93
CA ALA A 52 -6.98 -14.85 10.98
C ALA A 52 -6.02 -13.88 11.69
N LEU A 53 -6.45 -13.21 12.77
CA LEU A 53 -5.61 -12.26 13.51
C LEU A 53 -4.42 -12.94 14.21
N GLY A 54 -4.65 -14.11 14.83
CA GLY A 54 -3.58 -14.87 15.48
C GLY A 54 -2.52 -15.33 14.48
N LEU A 55 -2.95 -15.92 13.35
CA LEU A 55 -2.04 -16.39 12.31
C LEU A 55 -1.38 -15.23 11.55
N LEU A 56 -2.07 -14.12 11.33
CA LEU A 56 -1.46 -12.91 10.77
C LEU A 56 -0.32 -12.39 11.66
N LEU A 57 -0.54 -12.32 12.97
CA LEU A 57 0.50 -11.92 13.92
C LEU A 57 1.71 -12.87 13.86
N PHE A 58 1.46 -14.18 13.78
CA PHE A 58 2.53 -15.17 13.65
C PHE A 58 3.23 -15.06 12.29
N CYS A 59 2.50 -14.95 11.18
CA CYS A 59 3.07 -14.82 9.83
C CYS A 59 3.91 -13.55 9.68
N THR A 60 3.49 -12.43 10.28
CA THR A 60 4.20 -11.15 10.20
C THR A 60 5.37 -11.07 11.18
N LEU A 61 5.11 -11.24 12.46
CA LEU A 61 6.10 -11.06 13.52
C LEU A 61 6.82 -12.37 13.84
N GLY A 62 6.10 -13.48 13.95
CA GLY A 62 6.64 -14.76 14.38
C GLY A 62 7.64 -15.33 13.38
N ILE A 63 7.22 -15.56 12.15
CA ILE A 63 8.09 -16.11 11.09
C ILE A 63 9.31 -15.20 10.89
N GLY A 64 9.08 -13.89 10.76
CA GLY A 64 10.14 -12.95 10.46
C GLY A 64 11.18 -12.77 11.56
N SER A 65 10.77 -12.82 12.83
CA SER A 65 11.68 -12.58 13.95
C SER A 65 12.39 -13.83 14.48
N ALA A 66 11.93 -15.03 14.12
CA ALA A 66 12.45 -16.29 14.62
C ALA A 66 13.98 -16.46 14.42
N PRO A 67 14.58 -16.23 13.25
CA PRO A 67 16.02 -16.35 13.04
C PRO A 67 16.84 -15.45 13.98
N TRP A 68 16.28 -14.32 14.35
CA TRP A 68 16.94 -13.25 15.14
C TRP A 68 16.77 -13.41 16.65
N GLN A 69 16.02 -14.43 17.11
CA GLN A 69 15.85 -14.72 18.54
C GLN A 69 17.15 -15.16 19.23
N ARG A 70 18.13 -15.62 18.46
CA ARG A 70 19.43 -16.03 19.01
C ARG A 70 20.38 -14.87 19.27
N ASP A 71 20.22 -13.73 18.58
CA ASP A 71 21.13 -12.60 18.70
C ASP A 71 20.64 -11.58 19.74
N ALA A 72 21.38 -11.48 20.83
CA ALA A 72 21.11 -10.55 21.92
C ALA A 72 21.56 -9.11 21.63
N ARG A 73 22.27 -8.86 20.52
CA ARG A 73 22.88 -7.56 20.22
C ARG A 73 21.99 -6.69 19.31
N ILE A 74 20.97 -7.29 18.71
CA ILE A 74 20.09 -6.62 17.77
C ILE A 74 19.05 -5.81 18.56
N ASP A 75 19.03 -4.49 18.36
CA ASP A 75 18.01 -3.59 18.91
C ASP A 75 16.61 -3.83 18.28
N LEU A 76 15.56 -3.28 18.91
CA LEU A 76 14.18 -3.47 18.47
C LEU A 76 13.96 -3.02 17.01
N SER A 77 14.47 -1.86 16.61
CA SER A 77 14.19 -1.30 15.28
C SER A 77 14.84 -2.13 14.18
N THR A 78 16.08 -2.59 14.40
CA THR A 78 16.79 -3.50 13.50
C THR A 78 16.11 -4.87 13.44
N ARG A 79 15.67 -5.39 14.59
CA ARG A 79 14.94 -6.66 14.67
C ARG A 79 13.63 -6.61 13.90
N LEU A 80 12.84 -5.53 14.02
CA LEU A 80 11.61 -5.34 13.26
C LEU A 80 11.90 -5.23 11.76
N ALA A 81 12.92 -4.48 11.34
CA ALA A 81 13.29 -4.38 9.93
C ALA A 81 13.69 -5.74 9.33
N TYR A 82 14.50 -6.52 10.08
CA TYR A 82 14.85 -7.88 9.68
C TYR A 82 13.60 -8.77 9.60
N SER A 83 12.70 -8.65 10.59
CA SER A 83 11.47 -9.44 10.61
C SER A 83 10.59 -9.16 9.41
N VAL A 84 10.41 -7.89 9.04
CA VAL A 84 9.63 -7.50 7.86
C VAL A 84 10.19 -8.14 6.59
N VAL A 85 11.50 -8.01 6.35
CA VAL A 85 12.13 -8.58 5.16
C VAL A 85 12.05 -10.10 5.16
N THR A 86 12.31 -10.74 6.30
CA THR A 86 12.28 -12.20 6.41
C THR A 86 10.87 -12.74 6.22
N SER A 87 9.84 -12.10 6.81
CA SER A 87 8.45 -12.50 6.61
C SER A 87 8.03 -12.39 5.15
N LEU A 88 8.25 -11.22 4.53
CA LEU A 88 7.91 -11.01 3.12
C LEU A 88 8.67 -11.99 2.21
N GLY A 89 9.94 -12.28 2.52
CA GLY A 89 10.72 -13.29 1.80
C GLY A 89 10.15 -14.70 1.93
N VAL A 90 9.72 -15.09 3.15
CA VAL A 90 9.10 -16.41 3.38
C VAL A 90 7.71 -16.50 2.76
N TRP A 91 6.95 -15.40 2.70
CA TRP A 91 5.67 -15.42 1.99
C TRP A 91 5.87 -15.56 0.48
N THR A 92 6.86 -14.88 -0.09
CA THR A 92 7.04 -14.74 -1.54
C THR A 92 7.83 -15.90 -2.14
N ILE A 93 9.03 -16.20 -1.63
CA ILE A 93 9.94 -17.13 -2.33
C ILE A 93 9.38 -18.55 -2.43
N PRO A 94 8.91 -19.18 -1.34
CA PRO A 94 8.31 -20.52 -1.43
C PRO A 94 7.02 -20.54 -2.26
N SER A 95 6.19 -19.49 -2.18
CA SER A 95 4.93 -19.43 -2.92
C SER A 95 5.15 -19.29 -4.42
N VAL A 96 6.11 -18.47 -4.86
CA VAL A 96 6.53 -18.40 -6.26
C VAL A 96 7.04 -19.75 -6.76
N LEU A 97 7.85 -20.45 -5.95
CA LEU A 97 8.32 -21.79 -6.30
C LEU A 97 7.18 -22.81 -6.42
N MET A 98 6.19 -22.76 -5.52
CA MET A 98 5.02 -23.65 -5.60
C MET A 98 4.23 -23.45 -6.90
N VAL A 99 3.99 -22.18 -7.29
CA VAL A 99 3.29 -21.87 -8.54
C VAL A 99 4.13 -22.25 -9.75
N ALA A 100 5.42 -21.89 -9.77
CA ALA A 100 6.33 -22.23 -10.87
C ALA A 100 6.51 -23.73 -11.10
N THR A 101 6.39 -24.53 -10.03
CA THR A 101 6.46 -26.01 -10.10
C THR A 101 5.10 -26.69 -10.21
N GLN A 102 4.02 -25.92 -10.19
CA GLN A 102 2.63 -26.40 -10.16
C GLN A 102 2.33 -27.35 -8.98
N VAL A 103 3.03 -27.15 -7.85
CA VAL A 103 2.87 -27.94 -6.62
C VAL A 103 2.35 -27.01 -5.51
N TRP A 104 1.07 -26.67 -5.57
CA TRP A 104 0.46 -25.75 -4.62
C TRP A 104 0.01 -26.43 -3.33
N HIS A 105 0.85 -26.37 -2.28
CA HIS A 105 0.57 -26.92 -0.95
C HIS A 105 0.85 -25.89 0.16
N PRO A 106 0.11 -24.78 0.22
CA PRO A 106 0.39 -23.64 1.11
C PRO A 106 0.38 -24.04 2.60
N LEU A 107 -0.54 -24.88 3.04
CA LEU A 107 -0.63 -25.34 4.44
C LEU A 107 0.55 -26.25 4.83
N ALA A 108 1.06 -27.06 3.92
CA ALA A 108 2.26 -27.87 4.19
C ALA A 108 3.49 -26.99 4.39
N VAL A 109 3.66 -25.97 3.53
CA VAL A 109 4.75 -24.98 3.69
C VAL A 109 4.58 -24.19 5.00
N PHE A 110 3.36 -23.77 5.34
CA PHE A 110 3.09 -23.11 6.63
C PHE A 110 3.46 -24.01 7.81
N ALA A 111 3.08 -25.28 7.79
CA ALA A 111 3.39 -26.23 8.86
C ALA A 111 4.90 -26.44 9.02
N VAL A 112 5.65 -26.56 7.92
CA VAL A 112 7.12 -26.65 7.94
C VAL A 112 7.73 -25.39 8.56
N VAL A 113 7.30 -24.20 8.08
CA VAL A 113 7.79 -22.93 8.58
C VAL A 113 7.47 -22.74 10.07
N ALA A 114 6.24 -23.06 10.50
CA ALA A 114 5.84 -22.98 11.91
C ALA A 114 6.66 -23.95 12.79
N THR A 115 6.88 -25.20 12.31
CA THR A 115 7.68 -26.21 13.02
C THR A 115 9.14 -25.77 13.20
N ILE A 116 9.71 -25.04 12.25
CA ILE A 116 11.07 -24.52 12.34
C ILE A 116 11.13 -23.26 13.25
N THR A 117 10.14 -22.37 13.12
CA THR A 117 10.20 -21.05 13.76
C THR A 117 9.73 -21.07 15.22
N ALA A 118 8.72 -21.84 15.58
CA ALA A 118 8.19 -21.90 16.94
C ALA A 118 9.25 -22.33 17.98
N PRO A 119 10.08 -23.38 17.77
CA PRO A 119 11.15 -23.73 18.70
C PRO A 119 12.20 -22.60 18.87
N LEU A 120 12.47 -21.82 17.82
CA LEU A 120 13.39 -20.69 17.92
C LEU A 120 12.88 -19.62 18.88
N HIS A 121 11.55 -19.38 18.90
CA HIS A 121 10.94 -18.49 19.88
C HIS A 121 11.01 -19.06 21.30
N VAL A 122 10.74 -20.34 21.49
CA VAL A 122 10.86 -21.00 22.81
C VAL A 122 12.28 -20.82 23.35
N LEU A 123 13.29 -21.12 22.54
CA LEU A 123 14.71 -20.92 22.91
C LEU A 123 15.03 -19.44 23.19
N GLY A 124 14.46 -18.51 22.41
CA GLY A 124 14.60 -17.08 22.62
C GLY A 124 14.01 -16.62 23.95
N ILE A 125 12.82 -17.12 24.31
CA ILE A 125 12.15 -16.86 25.59
C ILE A 125 13.00 -17.40 26.75
N GLN A 126 13.43 -18.67 26.70
CA GLN A 126 14.23 -19.28 27.74
C GLN A 126 15.50 -18.47 28.02
N ARG A 127 16.29 -18.14 26.98
CA ARG A 127 17.50 -17.31 27.11
C ARG A 127 17.21 -15.90 27.64
N SER A 128 16.04 -15.36 27.34
CA SER A 128 15.66 -14.03 27.83
C SER A 128 15.29 -14.09 29.32
N LEU A 129 14.63 -15.14 29.77
CA LEU A 129 14.32 -15.39 31.18
C LEU A 129 15.61 -15.62 31.98
N GLU A 130 16.54 -16.43 31.48
CA GLU A 130 17.86 -16.64 32.06
C GLU A 130 18.66 -15.31 32.21
N ALA A 131 18.48 -14.39 31.22
CA ALA A 131 19.07 -13.05 31.29
C ALA A 131 18.31 -12.08 32.22
N GLY A 132 17.33 -12.55 33.00
CA GLY A 132 16.60 -11.76 33.98
C GLY A 132 15.52 -10.85 33.39
N ALA A 133 15.09 -11.07 32.14
CA ALA A 133 14.05 -10.26 31.49
C ALA A 133 12.70 -10.33 32.24
N GLY A 134 12.34 -11.48 32.82
CA GLY A 134 11.10 -11.66 33.56
C GLY A 134 11.01 -10.77 34.80
N VAL A 135 12.08 -10.70 35.60
CA VAL A 135 12.13 -9.84 36.79
C VAL A 135 11.98 -8.36 36.44
N ARG A 136 12.54 -7.95 35.30
CA ARG A 136 12.45 -6.56 34.83
C ARG A 136 11.07 -6.20 34.33
N VAL A 137 10.42 -7.10 33.59
CA VAL A 137 9.01 -6.89 33.18
C VAL A 137 8.13 -6.74 34.41
N GLN A 138 8.31 -7.59 35.43
CA GLN A 138 7.57 -7.47 36.70
C GLN A 138 7.89 -6.16 37.41
N GLY A 139 9.15 -5.76 37.51
CA GLY A 139 9.56 -4.47 38.08
C GLY A 139 8.95 -3.29 37.33
N TRP A 140 9.01 -3.31 36.01
CA TRP A 140 8.41 -2.26 35.18
C TRP A 140 6.88 -2.19 35.34
N LEU A 141 6.18 -3.33 35.42
CA LEU A 141 4.74 -3.36 35.68
C LEU A 141 4.39 -2.84 37.08
N ALA A 142 5.20 -3.18 38.10
CA ALA A 142 5.04 -2.69 39.45
C ALA A 142 5.27 -1.17 39.55
N ASP A 143 6.32 -0.67 38.89
CA ASP A 143 6.62 0.76 38.81
C ASP A 143 5.50 1.52 38.06
N ALA A 144 5.02 0.97 36.95
CA ALA A 144 3.90 1.55 36.20
C ALA A 144 2.61 1.60 37.01
N ALA A 145 2.33 0.57 37.81
CA ALA A 145 1.15 0.52 38.69
C ALA A 145 1.29 1.48 39.90
N ALA A 146 2.49 1.71 40.38
CA ALA A 146 2.80 2.58 41.51
C ALA A 146 2.99 4.06 41.12
N ASP A 147 3.05 4.39 39.80
CA ASP A 147 3.36 5.75 39.34
C ASP A 147 2.27 6.75 39.78
N PRO A 148 2.59 7.70 40.67
CA PRO A 148 1.62 8.73 41.14
C PRO A 148 1.16 9.63 39.96
N ARG A 149 1.87 9.65 38.85
CA ARG A 149 1.51 10.41 37.63
C ARG A 149 0.23 9.90 37.00
N LEU A 150 -0.17 8.65 37.22
CA LEU A 150 -1.49 8.16 36.82
C LEU A 150 -2.62 8.93 37.51
N ARG A 151 -2.42 9.33 38.78
CA ARG A 151 -3.42 10.13 39.55
C ARG A 151 -3.45 11.60 39.14
N THR A 152 -2.32 12.13 38.63
CA THR A 152 -2.22 13.52 38.12
C THR A 152 -2.49 13.63 36.62
N ALA A 153 -2.65 12.50 35.91
CA ALA A 153 -2.88 12.43 34.47
C ALA A 153 -4.16 13.17 34.01
N LEU A 154 -5.14 13.33 34.87
CA LEU A 154 -6.35 14.12 34.56
C LEU A 154 -6.09 15.62 34.46
N ARG A 155 -5.04 16.16 35.13
CA ARG A 155 -4.70 17.58 35.08
C ARG A 155 -3.65 17.90 33.99
N HIS A 156 -2.74 16.95 33.74
CA HIS A 156 -1.70 17.05 32.70
C HIS A 156 -1.56 15.69 32.00
N PRO A 157 -2.49 15.38 31.07
CA PRO A 157 -2.50 14.07 30.43
C PRO A 157 -1.18 13.84 29.67
N PRO A 158 -0.52 12.68 29.88
CA PRO A 158 0.67 12.33 29.13
C PRO A 158 0.33 12.18 27.66
N THR A 159 1.31 12.43 26.76
CA THR A 159 1.09 12.42 25.31
C THR A 159 0.46 11.12 24.80
N TRP A 160 0.83 9.96 25.36
CA TRP A 160 0.24 8.68 25.00
C TRP A 160 -1.26 8.60 25.31
N ALA A 161 -1.72 9.20 26.43
CA ALA A 161 -3.13 9.20 26.77
C ALA A 161 -3.94 10.10 25.84
N VAL A 162 -3.37 11.25 25.43
CA VAL A 162 -3.98 12.14 24.43
C VAL A 162 -4.09 11.41 23.07
N ALA A 163 -3.04 10.69 22.64
CA ALA A 163 -3.07 9.91 21.41
C ALA A 163 -4.11 8.79 21.48
N ALA A 164 -4.15 8.03 22.57
CA ALA A 164 -5.11 6.94 22.78
C ALA A 164 -6.56 7.46 22.79
N ALA A 165 -6.82 8.58 23.48
CA ALA A 165 -8.15 9.22 23.51
C ALA A 165 -8.55 9.69 22.10
N GLY A 166 -7.62 10.32 21.36
CA GLY A 166 -7.83 10.72 19.97
C GLY A 166 -8.16 9.55 19.06
N GLY A 167 -7.35 8.48 19.13
CA GLY A 167 -7.59 7.25 18.38
C GLY A 167 -8.92 6.58 18.71
N LEU A 168 -9.29 6.54 19.99
CA LEU A 168 -10.59 6.00 20.42
C LEU A 168 -11.76 6.82 19.86
N LEU A 169 -11.68 8.16 19.88
CA LEU A 169 -12.71 9.00 19.26
C LEU A 169 -12.85 8.73 17.76
N CYS A 170 -11.72 8.60 17.04
CA CYS A 170 -11.74 8.24 15.63
C CYS A 170 -12.34 6.85 15.40
N LEU A 171 -11.98 5.86 16.22
CA LEU A 171 -12.53 4.51 16.14
C LEU A 171 -14.04 4.48 16.40
N ILE A 172 -14.51 5.18 17.44
CA ILE A 172 -15.95 5.29 17.73
C ILE A 172 -16.67 5.93 16.54
N ALA A 173 -16.14 7.04 16.00
CA ALA A 173 -16.73 7.69 14.84
C ALA A 173 -16.78 6.76 13.62
N ALA A 174 -15.71 6.01 13.33
CA ALA A 174 -15.69 5.05 12.24
C ALA A 174 -16.71 3.91 12.45
N MET A 175 -16.80 3.37 13.67
CA MET A 175 -17.73 2.28 14.00
C MET A 175 -19.21 2.71 13.99
N THR A 176 -19.51 3.99 14.26
CA THR A 176 -20.87 4.53 14.20
C THR A 176 -21.29 4.95 12.79
N HIS A 177 -20.32 5.09 11.87
CA HIS A 177 -20.58 5.46 10.47
C HIS A 177 -20.14 4.34 9.51
N ARG A 178 -20.51 3.10 9.80
CA ARG A 178 -20.25 1.96 8.90
C ARG A 178 -21.22 1.98 7.72
N HIS A 179 -20.81 1.35 6.61
CA HIS A 179 -21.59 1.23 5.38
C HIS A 179 -21.89 2.60 4.74
N ILE A 180 -20.91 3.52 4.78
CA ILE A 180 -21.00 4.79 4.06
C ILE A 180 -21.00 4.49 2.55
N ASP A 181 -22.00 5.00 1.82
CA ASP A 181 -21.91 5.09 0.38
C ASP A 181 -20.92 6.21 0.01
N PRO A 182 -19.81 5.89 -0.66
CA PRO A 182 -18.82 6.88 -0.99
C PRO A 182 -19.36 7.86 -2.04
N GLY A 183 -19.62 9.08 -1.60
CA GLY A 183 -20.00 10.21 -2.45
C GLY A 183 -18.82 11.15 -2.70
N PHE A 184 -19.10 12.34 -3.19
CA PHE A 184 -18.09 13.39 -3.34
C PHE A 184 -17.49 13.77 -1.99
N GLY A 185 -16.15 13.78 -1.93
CA GLY A 185 -15.41 13.99 -0.68
C GLY A 185 -15.27 12.72 0.16
N GLY A 186 -15.75 11.58 -0.32
CA GLY A 186 -15.63 10.29 0.36
C GLY A 186 -16.25 10.31 1.76
N TYR A 187 -15.66 9.52 2.67
CA TYR A 187 -16.11 9.51 4.07
C TYR A 187 -15.89 10.84 4.79
N LEU A 188 -15.00 11.71 4.31
CA LEU A 188 -14.64 12.96 4.97
C LEU A 188 -15.84 13.88 5.21
N THR A 189 -16.82 13.87 4.31
CA THR A 189 -18.02 14.69 4.44
C THR A 189 -19.08 14.08 5.35
N GLN A 190 -18.95 12.81 5.71
CA GLN A 190 -19.99 12.03 6.40
C GLN A 190 -19.58 11.56 7.80
N ILE A 191 -18.27 11.44 8.09
CA ILE A 191 -17.75 10.81 9.32
C ILE A 191 -18.03 11.62 10.62
N GLY A 192 -18.39 12.89 10.50
CA GLY A 192 -18.74 13.76 11.61
C GLY A 192 -17.53 14.40 12.34
N VAL A 193 -17.82 15.44 13.12
CA VAL A 193 -16.82 16.29 13.78
C VAL A 193 -15.97 15.55 14.82
N VAL A 194 -16.53 14.51 15.46
CA VAL A 194 -15.84 13.72 16.50
C VAL A 194 -14.55 13.11 15.99
N TRP A 195 -14.55 12.64 14.74
CA TRP A 195 -13.37 12.07 14.08
C TRP A 195 -12.26 13.12 13.93
N TYR A 196 -12.60 14.34 13.48
CA TYR A 196 -11.63 15.43 13.29
C TYR A 196 -11.03 15.90 14.62
N VAL A 197 -11.83 15.94 15.69
CA VAL A 197 -11.34 16.22 17.04
C VAL A 197 -10.35 15.13 17.48
N GLY A 198 -10.68 13.86 17.25
CA GLY A 198 -9.80 12.74 17.51
C GLY A 198 -8.47 12.85 16.76
N LEU A 199 -8.49 13.12 15.47
CA LEU A 199 -7.28 13.33 14.65
C LEU A 199 -6.46 14.51 15.17
N ALA A 200 -7.09 15.64 15.51
CA ALA A 200 -6.39 16.81 16.05
C ALA A 200 -5.67 16.49 17.38
N LEU A 201 -6.27 15.68 18.26
CA LEU A 201 -5.62 15.22 19.49
C LEU A 201 -4.40 14.34 19.20
N VAL A 202 -4.48 13.44 18.21
CA VAL A 202 -3.33 12.61 17.80
C VAL A 202 -2.20 13.48 17.26
N LEU A 203 -2.47 14.44 16.38
CA LEU A 203 -1.47 15.37 15.85
C LEU A 203 -0.83 16.22 16.96
N LEU A 204 -1.64 16.68 17.91
CA LEU A 204 -1.19 17.45 19.07
C LEU A 204 -0.24 16.61 19.94
N SER A 205 -0.53 15.31 20.15
CA SER A 205 0.31 14.41 20.93
C SER A 205 1.71 14.26 20.31
N ILE A 206 1.80 14.14 18.98
CA ILE A 206 3.06 14.05 18.24
C ILE A 206 3.85 15.37 18.35
N ALA A 207 3.19 16.50 18.10
CA ALA A 207 3.83 17.82 18.13
C ALA A 207 4.39 18.17 19.52
N ARG A 208 3.69 17.77 20.59
CA ARG A 208 4.10 18.02 21.98
C ARG A 208 5.02 16.95 22.56
N GLY A 209 5.20 15.82 21.86
CA GLY A 209 5.87 14.61 22.36
C GLY A 209 7.38 14.69 22.54
N ARG A 210 8.04 15.86 22.41
CA ARG A 210 9.51 15.99 22.41
C ARG A 210 10.23 15.43 23.65
N HIS A 211 9.57 15.44 24.80
CA HIS A 211 10.08 14.92 26.08
C HIS A 211 9.45 13.58 26.47
N SER A 212 8.63 13.04 25.58
CA SER A 212 7.97 11.76 25.81
C SER A 212 8.95 10.61 25.58
N PRO A 213 8.79 9.51 26.32
CA PRO A 213 9.55 8.30 26.02
C PRO A 213 9.24 7.79 24.62
N GLU A 214 10.17 7.07 24.02
CA GLU A 214 10.07 6.63 22.64
C GLU A 214 8.82 5.79 22.35
N TRP A 215 8.41 4.92 23.28
CA TRP A 215 7.21 4.11 23.13
C TRP A 215 5.92 4.95 23.04
N ALA A 216 5.87 6.09 23.74
CA ALA A 216 4.70 6.98 23.69
C ALA A 216 4.61 7.74 22.35
N LEU A 217 5.77 8.11 21.77
CA LEU A 217 5.84 8.65 20.43
C LEU A 217 5.46 7.60 19.38
N ALA A 218 5.96 6.37 19.54
CA ALA A 218 5.61 5.25 18.69
C ALA A 218 4.08 5.02 18.68
N LEU A 219 3.47 4.96 19.87
CA LEU A 219 2.01 4.82 20.01
C LEU A 219 1.27 5.95 19.29
N SER A 220 1.72 7.21 19.46
CA SER A 220 1.07 8.36 18.81
C SER A 220 1.11 8.27 17.29
N VAL A 221 2.24 7.85 16.70
CA VAL A 221 2.41 7.74 15.25
C VAL A 221 1.72 6.49 14.70
N VAL A 222 1.73 5.38 15.44
CA VAL A 222 0.95 4.18 15.09
C VAL A 222 -0.55 4.52 15.10
N THR A 223 -1.01 5.25 16.13
CA THR A 223 -2.41 5.70 16.19
C THR A 223 -2.75 6.59 14.99
N LEU A 224 -1.88 7.54 14.62
CA LEU A 224 -2.10 8.38 13.43
C LEU A 224 -2.23 7.50 12.17
N LEU A 225 -1.30 6.58 11.95
CA LEU A 225 -1.37 5.68 10.80
C LEU A 225 -2.68 4.90 10.77
N LEU A 226 -3.05 4.28 11.89
CA LEU A 226 -4.30 3.52 11.98
C LEU A 226 -5.54 4.40 11.78
N VAL A 227 -5.57 5.62 12.31
CA VAL A 227 -6.65 6.57 12.02
C VAL A 227 -6.79 6.84 10.53
N LEU A 228 -5.68 7.02 9.82
CA LEU A 228 -5.70 7.34 8.38
C LEU A 228 -6.02 6.12 7.50
N THR A 229 -5.57 4.92 7.87
CA THR A 229 -5.67 3.74 7.02
C THR A 229 -6.78 2.77 7.42
N LEU A 230 -7.08 2.65 8.71
CA LEU A 230 -8.12 1.75 9.20
C LEU A 230 -9.52 2.38 9.12
N THR A 231 -9.64 3.73 9.22
CA THR A 231 -10.96 4.38 9.08
C THR A 231 -11.65 4.01 7.77
N PRO A 232 -11.02 4.17 6.58
CA PRO A 232 -11.65 3.75 5.32
C PRO A 232 -12.02 2.26 5.30
N SER A 233 -11.16 1.39 5.85
CA SER A 233 -11.43 -0.06 5.92
C SER A 233 -12.61 -0.43 6.83
N LEU A 234 -12.99 0.45 7.76
CA LEU A 234 -14.12 0.24 8.67
C LEU A 234 -15.42 0.86 8.19
N VAL A 235 -15.33 1.96 7.42
CA VAL A 235 -16.52 2.70 6.97
C VAL A 235 -17.03 2.25 5.61
N TYR A 236 -16.16 1.67 4.78
CA TYR A 236 -16.52 1.14 3.47
C TYR A 236 -16.59 -0.39 3.47
N ASP A 237 -17.48 -0.93 2.67
CA ASP A 237 -17.64 -2.39 2.48
C ASP A 237 -16.80 -2.93 1.31
N GLY A 238 -15.97 -2.09 0.69
CA GLY A 238 -15.15 -2.42 -0.46
C GLY A 238 -13.74 -1.84 -0.39
N THR A 239 -12.90 -2.26 -1.32
CA THR A 239 -11.53 -1.75 -1.46
C THR A 239 -11.53 -0.33 -2.00
N ARG A 240 -10.56 0.49 -1.56
CA ARG A 240 -10.43 1.89 -2.02
C ARG A 240 -9.75 2.05 -3.37
N SER A 241 -9.34 0.99 -3.99
CA SER A 241 -8.74 1.02 -5.31
C SER A 241 -9.36 -0.07 -6.15
N GLN A 242 -9.92 0.29 -7.26
CA GLN A 242 -10.44 -0.61 -8.26
C GLN A 242 -9.37 -1.59 -8.76
N SER A 243 -8.13 -1.11 -8.94
CA SER A 243 -7.01 -1.97 -9.30
C SER A 243 -6.76 -3.09 -8.28
N ALA A 244 -7.27 -2.97 -7.04
CA ALA A 244 -7.18 -4.03 -6.06
C ALA A 244 -8.01 -5.26 -6.47
N PHE A 245 -9.18 -5.07 -7.12
CA PHE A 245 -10.02 -6.20 -7.51
C PHE A 245 -9.33 -7.13 -8.51
N LYS A 246 -8.64 -6.61 -9.52
CA LYS A 246 -7.87 -7.44 -10.46
C LYS A 246 -6.77 -8.26 -9.75
N HIS A 247 -6.20 -7.71 -8.69
CA HIS A 247 -5.22 -8.42 -7.88
C HIS A 247 -5.87 -9.50 -7.01
N VAL A 248 -7.05 -9.22 -6.44
CA VAL A 248 -7.87 -10.18 -5.69
C VAL A 248 -8.21 -11.38 -6.59
N ASP A 249 -8.66 -11.11 -7.82
CA ASP A 249 -9.05 -12.14 -8.79
C ASP A 249 -7.88 -13.06 -9.16
N LEU A 250 -6.68 -12.50 -9.43
CA LEU A 250 -5.48 -13.31 -9.66
C LEU A 250 -5.06 -14.14 -8.44
N ILE A 251 -5.26 -13.62 -7.23
CA ILE A 251 -5.00 -14.33 -5.99
C ILE A 251 -6.00 -15.48 -5.81
N GLU A 252 -7.29 -15.26 -6.06
CA GLU A 252 -8.32 -16.31 -6.06
C GLU A 252 -8.00 -17.42 -7.07
N GLN A 253 -7.50 -17.05 -8.26
CA GLN A 253 -7.06 -18.02 -9.26
C GLN A 253 -5.95 -18.93 -8.70
N ILE A 254 -4.90 -18.33 -8.10
CA ILE A 254 -3.82 -19.11 -7.49
C ILE A 254 -4.35 -20.00 -6.36
N MET A 255 -5.24 -19.50 -5.50
CA MET A 255 -5.80 -20.27 -4.38
C MET A 255 -6.59 -21.47 -4.86
N THR A 256 -7.29 -21.36 -5.99
CA THR A 256 -8.16 -22.41 -6.52
C THR A 256 -7.43 -23.39 -7.45
N THR A 257 -6.53 -22.91 -8.30
CA THR A 257 -5.88 -23.70 -9.35
C THR A 257 -4.42 -24.05 -9.04
N GLY A 258 -3.79 -23.32 -8.12
CA GLY A 258 -2.35 -23.42 -7.87
C GLY A 258 -1.48 -22.83 -8.97
N ALA A 259 -2.08 -22.15 -9.95
CA ALA A 259 -1.43 -21.53 -11.09
C ALA A 259 -1.81 -20.06 -11.23
N LEU A 260 -0.99 -19.31 -11.91
CA LEU A 260 -1.28 -17.94 -12.35
C LEU A 260 -1.28 -17.95 -13.88
N ASP A 261 -2.33 -17.43 -14.46
CA ASP A 261 -2.51 -17.28 -15.89
C ASP A 261 -3.29 -15.98 -16.12
N ALA A 262 -2.58 -14.92 -16.49
CA ALA A 262 -3.13 -13.59 -16.65
C ALA A 262 -3.19 -13.19 -18.13
N VAL A 263 -4.19 -12.41 -18.52
CA VAL A 263 -4.30 -11.85 -19.89
C VAL A 263 -3.08 -11.00 -20.25
N MET A 264 -2.43 -10.41 -19.24
CA MET A 264 -1.19 -9.65 -19.43
C MET A 264 -0.02 -10.42 -18.84
N ASP A 265 0.80 -11.04 -19.66
CA ASP A 265 1.97 -11.87 -19.28
C ASP A 265 2.91 -11.21 -18.27
N ILE A 266 2.90 -9.88 -18.16
CA ILE A 266 3.73 -9.16 -17.19
C ILE A 266 3.37 -9.52 -15.73
N TYR A 267 2.14 -9.88 -15.45
CA TYR A 267 1.72 -10.33 -14.12
C TYR A 267 2.22 -11.75 -13.83
N ASP A 268 2.28 -12.61 -14.85
CA ASP A 268 2.81 -13.97 -14.72
C ASP A 268 4.30 -13.95 -14.46
N VAL A 269 5.00 -12.95 -15.03
CA VAL A 269 6.44 -12.77 -14.84
C VAL A 269 6.78 -12.18 -13.47
N PHE A 270 5.90 -11.37 -12.86
CA PHE A 270 6.11 -10.79 -11.53
C PHE A 270 5.07 -11.29 -10.51
N PRO A 271 4.99 -12.61 -10.27
CA PRO A 271 3.92 -13.22 -9.49
C PRO A 271 4.06 -13.03 -7.98
N GLY A 272 5.18 -12.50 -7.50
CA GLY A 272 5.59 -12.53 -6.10
C GLY A 272 4.58 -11.98 -5.11
N PHE A 273 3.87 -10.90 -5.45
CA PHE A 273 2.81 -10.34 -4.60
C PHE A 273 1.58 -11.29 -4.55
N PHE A 274 1.12 -11.75 -5.70
CA PHE A 274 -0.11 -12.55 -5.81
C PHE A 274 0.06 -13.88 -5.11
N THR A 275 1.18 -14.56 -5.34
CA THR A 275 1.49 -15.85 -4.71
C THR A 275 1.71 -15.72 -3.20
N ALA A 276 2.37 -14.64 -2.74
CA ALA A 276 2.59 -14.36 -1.33
C ALA A 276 1.26 -14.14 -0.58
N VAL A 277 0.34 -13.37 -1.18
CA VAL A 277 -0.97 -13.11 -0.56
C VAL A 277 -1.86 -14.34 -0.62
N ALA A 278 -1.84 -15.13 -1.71
CA ALA A 278 -2.53 -16.41 -1.79
C ALA A 278 -2.05 -17.39 -0.71
N TRP A 279 -0.73 -17.47 -0.50
CA TRP A 279 -0.17 -18.24 0.60
C TRP A 279 -0.60 -17.76 1.97
N LEU A 280 -0.57 -16.44 2.20
CA LEU A 280 -0.97 -15.80 3.44
C LEU A 280 -2.46 -16.06 3.74
N SER A 281 -3.34 -15.90 2.73
CA SER A 281 -4.77 -16.20 2.82
C SER A 281 -5.01 -17.65 3.25
N ALA A 282 -4.37 -18.59 2.57
CA ALA A 282 -4.46 -20.02 2.90
C ALA A 282 -3.92 -20.32 4.31
N ALA A 283 -2.78 -19.74 4.70
CA ALA A 283 -2.18 -19.90 6.03
C ALA A 283 -3.10 -19.39 7.14
N MET A 284 -3.82 -18.29 6.90
CA MET A 284 -4.76 -17.67 7.85
C MET A 284 -6.15 -18.33 7.82
N GLY A 285 -6.44 -19.14 6.80
CA GLY A 285 -7.79 -19.67 6.54
C GLY A 285 -8.79 -18.61 6.13
N VAL A 286 -8.35 -17.64 5.33
CA VAL A 286 -9.18 -16.60 4.73
C VAL A 286 -9.50 -17.01 3.31
N ASP A 287 -10.75 -17.38 3.06
CA ASP A 287 -11.18 -17.88 1.75
C ASP A 287 -11.43 -16.75 0.74
N ASP A 288 -11.86 -15.58 1.21
CA ASP A 288 -12.05 -14.39 0.37
C ASP A 288 -10.87 -13.40 0.55
N PRO A 289 -9.91 -13.33 -0.40
CA PRO A 289 -8.78 -12.41 -0.33
C PRO A 289 -9.18 -10.93 -0.41
N ASN A 290 -10.43 -10.62 -0.74
CA ASN A 290 -10.95 -9.26 -0.69
C ASN A 290 -10.91 -8.68 0.73
N LEU A 291 -11.08 -9.50 1.77
CA LEU A 291 -10.90 -9.08 3.16
C LEU A 291 -9.46 -8.59 3.42
N LEU A 292 -8.47 -9.30 2.86
CA LEU A 292 -7.09 -8.83 2.96
C LEU A 292 -6.87 -7.53 2.19
N ALA A 293 -7.50 -7.37 1.02
CA ALA A 293 -7.40 -6.15 0.24
C ALA A 293 -7.98 -4.93 1.00
N ILE A 294 -9.12 -5.09 1.69
CA ILE A 294 -9.74 -4.04 2.52
C ILE A 294 -8.83 -3.65 3.70
N PHE A 295 -8.21 -4.63 4.38
CA PHE A 295 -7.36 -4.40 5.55
C PHE A 295 -5.87 -4.32 5.23
N TRP A 296 -5.49 -4.35 3.96
CA TRP A 296 -4.10 -4.22 3.53
C TRP A 296 -3.45 -2.89 3.91
N PRO A 297 -4.11 -1.73 3.74
CA PRO A 297 -3.52 -0.45 4.07
C PRO A 297 -3.02 -0.34 5.52
N PRO A 298 -3.79 -0.70 6.56
CA PRO A 298 -3.27 -0.72 7.93
C PRO A 298 -2.15 -1.76 8.14
N LEU A 299 -2.24 -2.94 7.53
CA LEU A 299 -1.22 -3.98 7.65
C LEU A 299 0.12 -3.53 7.06
N ILE A 300 0.14 -3.20 5.78
CA ILE A 300 1.37 -2.79 5.09
C ILE A 300 1.91 -1.46 5.65
N GLY A 301 1.01 -0.58 6.11
CA GLY A 301 1.35 0.65 6.79
C GLY A 301 2.13 0.41 8.09
N LEU A 302 1.75 -0.56 8.91
CA LEU A 302 2.49 -0.95 10.12
C LEU A 302 3.88 -1.51 9.78
N LEU A 303 3.99 -2.34 8.75
CA LEU A 303 5.29 -2.83 8.26
C LEU A 303 6.16 -1.67 7.76
N ARG A 304 5.58 -0.73 7.03
CA ARG A 304 6.22 0.51 6.57
C ARG A 304 6.72 1.37 7.73
N LEU A 305 5.93 1.55 8.79
CA LEU A 305 6.37 2.28 9.98
C LEU A 305 7.62 1.66 10.62
N ALA A 306 7.66 0.34 10.75
CA ALA A 306 8.80 -0.36 11.32
C ALA A 306 10.10 -0.09 10.54
N VAL A 307 10.04 -0.20 9.21
CA VAL A 307 11.22 0.02 8.36
C VAL A 307 11.58 1.50 8.21
N LEU A 308 10.62 2.43 8.20
CA LEU A 308 10.88 3.88 8.25
C LEU A 308 11.58 4.28 9.55
N ARG A 309 11.09 3.76 10.69
CA ARG A 309 11.71 4.03 11.98
C ARG A 309 13.16 3.53 12.03
N HIS A 310 13.44 2.36 11.43
CA HIS A 310 14.77 1.83 11.29
C HIS A 310 15.65 2.73 10.40
N LEU A 311 15.19 3.08 9.21
CA LEU A 311 15.89 3.98 8.29
C LEU A 311 16.25 5.30 8.98
N PHE A 312 15.28 5.97 9.59
CA PHE A 312 15.51 7.25 10.27
C PHE A 312 16.36 7.11 11.54
N GLY A 313 16.45 5.91 12.11
CA GLY A 313 17.39 5.58 13.17
C GLY A 313 18.84 5.82 12.78
N HIS A 314 19.17 5.56 11.52
CA HIS A 314 20.51 5.78 10.96
C HIS A 314 20.74 7.20 10.43
N LEU A 315 19.68 7.96 10.14
CA LEU A 315 19.75 9.29 9.54
C LEU A 315 19.67 10.44 10.54
N LEU A 316 18.99 10.24 11.67
CA LEU A 316 18.66 11.26 12.65
C LEU A 316 19.08 10.84 14.06
N ALA A 317 19.65 11.75 14.84
CA ALA A 317 20.15 11.44 16.18
C ALA A 317 19.04 11.38 17.25
N GLY A 318 18.09 12.34 17.23
CA GLY A 318 17.06 12.46 18.26
C GLY A 318 15.86 11.54 18.03
N SER A 319 15.39 10.86 19.07
CA SER A 319 14.20 9.98 18.98
C SER A 319 12.97 10.74 18.49
N TRP A 320 12.69 11.91 19.02
CA TRP A 320 11.57 12.73 18.56
C TRP A 320 11.69 13.12 17.09
N GLN A 321 12.89 13.53 16.61
CA GLN A 321 13.10 13.85 15.20
C GLN A 321 12.86 12.64 14.28
N ARG A 322 13.21 11.44 14.72
CA ARG A 322 12.96 10.19 13.97
C ARG A 322 11.46 9.98 13.76
N TRP A 323 10.68 10.15 14.84
CA TRP A 323 9.22 10.01 14.76
C TRP A 323 8.54 11.15 14.00
N VAL A 324 9.07 12.39 14.07
CA VAL A 324 8.65 13.50 13.19
C VAL A 324 8.92 13.14 11.74
N ALA A 325 10.09 12.58 11.39
CA ALA A 325 10.38 12.16 10.02
C ALA A 325 9.42 11.07 9.54
N VAL A 326 9.09 10.07 10.39
CA VAL A 326 8.08 9.05 10.08
C VAL A 326 6.73 9.71 9.81
N THR A 327 6.30 10.63 10.67
CA THR A 327 5.02 11.34 10.50
C THR A 327 4.97 12.15 9.21
N LEU A 328 6.04 12.89 8.90
CA LEU A 328 6.14 13.66 7.65
C LEU A 328 6.10 12.74 6.43
N ALA A 329 6.79 11.58 6.48
CA ALA A 329 6.79 10.61 5.40
C ALA A 329 5.39 9.99 5.19
N VAL A 330 4.66 9.70 6.27
CA VAL A 330 3.29 9.15 6.19
C VAL A 330 2.32 10.18 5.62
N LEU A 331 2.36 11.43 6.11
CA LEU A 331 1.41 12.46 5.70
C LEU A 331 1.72 13.09 4.32
N ALA A 332 2.94 12.99 3.82
CA ALA A 332 3.28 13.43 2.46
C ALA A 332 2.97 12.36 1.39
N ASP A 333 2.67 11.13 1.81
CA ASP A 333 2.43 10.00 0.92
C ASP A 333 0.94 9.77 0.71
N SER A 334 0.31 10.62 -0.07
CA SER A 334 -1.05 10.41 -0.59
C SER A 334 -1.06 9.77 -1.99
N ILE A 335 0.07 9.22 -2.45
CA ILE A 335 0.22 8.55 -3.75
C ILE A 335 -0.32 7.12 -3.71
N GLY A 336 -0.57 6.57 -2.52
CA GLY A 336 -1.07 5.21 -2.34
C GLY A 336 0.04 4.17 -2.22
N ALA A 337 1.05 4.41 -1.39
CA ALA A 337 2.05 3.39 -1.02
C ALA A 337 1.46 2.19 -0.28
N ASP A 338 0.22 2.27 0.11
CA ASP A 338 -0.48 1.29 0.96
C ASP A 338 -1.65 0.59 0.27
N TYR A 339 -1.93 0.89 -1.02
CA TYR A 339 -2.98 0.14 -1.70
C TYR A 339 -2.56 -1.31 -1.97
N PHE A 340 -3.52 -2.19 -2.17
CA PHE A 340 -3.33 -3.64 -2.34
C PHE A 340 -2.65 -3.95 -3.69
N SER A 341 -1.31 -3.95 -3.68
CA SER A 341 -0.54 -4.08 -4.92
C SER A 341 0.90 -4.54 -4.71
N PRO A 342 1.55 -5.06 -5.76
CA PRO A 342 2.98 -5.37 -5.78
C PRO A 342 3.87 -4.20 -5.37
N GLN A 343 3.47 -2.97 -5.73
CA GLN A 343 4.21 -1.75 -5.40
C GLN A 343 4.34 -1.53 -3.90
N SER A 344 3.29 -1.78 -3.13
CA SER A 344 3.30 -1.54 -1.68
C SER A 344 4.35 -2.41 -0.97
N VAL A 345 4.50 -3.66 -1.39
CA VAL A 345 5.54 -4.58 -0.91
C VAL A 345 6.93 -4.13 -1.38
N GLY A 346 7.06 -3.77 -2.66
CA GLY A 346 8.32 -3.26 -3.22
C GLY A 346 8.82 -2.01 -2.51
N PHE A 347 7.93 -1.10 -2.13
CA PHE A 347 8.25 0.10 -1.37
C PHE A 347 8.74 -0.20 0.05
N VAL A 348 8.04 -1.06 0.78
CA VAL A 348 8.45 -1.49 2.14
C VAL A 348 9.83 -2.16 2.12
N LEU A 349 10.06 -3.07 1.16
CA LEU A 349 11.36 -3.72 0.98
C LEU A 349 12.47 -2.72 0.62
N GLY A 350 12.15 -1.70 -0.18
CA GLY A 350 13.09 -0.63 -0.52
C GLY A 350 13.52 0.18 0.69
N ILE A 351 12.57 0.64 1.50
CA ILE A 351 12.88 1.38 2.74
C ILE A 351 13.70 0.50 3.69
N ALA A 352 13.36 -0.79 3.83
CA ALA A 352 14.12 -1.74 4.63
C ALA A 352 15.56 -1.86 4.12
N ALA A 353 15.74 -2.05 2.81
CA ALA A 353 17.05 -2.16 2.18
C ALA A 353 17.92 -0.91 2.42
N PHE A 354 17.34 0.29 2.33
CA PHE A 354 18.06 1.54 2.62
C PHE A 354 18.52 1.60 4.07
N GLY A 355 17.64 1.29 5.03
CA GLY A 355 17.97 1.27 6.45
C GLY A 355 19.07 0.24 6.77
N LEU A 356 18.94 -0.96 6.22
CA LEU A 356 19.92 -2.04 6.39
C LEU A 356 21.28 -1.70 5.78
N ALA A 357 21.32 -1.07 4.62
CA ALA A 357 22.55 -0.66 3.95
C ALA A 357 23.27 0.47 4.70
N LEU A 358 22.53 1.39 5.31
CA LEU A 358 23.07 2.52 6.09
C LEU A 358 23.54 2.12 7.51
N ALA A 359 23.15 0.96 8.00
CA ALA A 359 23.58 0.47 9.29
C ALA A 359 25.12 0.23 9.32
N PRO A 360 25.81 0.52 10.44
CA PRO A 360 27.26 0.39 10.52
C PRO A 360 27.71 -1.08 10.42
N GLY A 361 28.88 -1.29 9.82
CA GLY A 361 29.44 -2.62 9.58
C GLY A 361 28.73 -3.36 8.44
N ALA A 362 29.12 -4.58 8.16
CA ALA A 362 28.51 -5.43 7.13
C ALA A 362 28.49 -6.91 7.56
N PRO A 363 27.81 -7.26 8.69
CA PRO A 363 27.74 -8.64 9.13
C PRO A 363 27.03 -9.50 8.07
N ALA A 364 27.45 -10.76 7.92
CA ALA A 364 26.93 -11.69 6.92
C ALA A 364 25.39 -11.83 7.02
N ALA A 365 24.84 -11.86 8.23
CA ALA A 365 23.41 -11.93 8.47
C ALA A 365 22.65 -10.76 7.82
N ARG A 366 23.17 -9.53 7.92
CA ARG A 366 22.53 -8.36 7.30
C ARG A 366 22.63 -8.41 5.78
N GLN A 367 23.77 -8.86 5.23
CA GLN A 367 23.91 -9.03 3.78
C GLN A 367 22.96 -10.10 3.26
N ALA A 368 22.79 -11.21 4.00
CA ALA A 368 21.79 -12.23 3.66
C ALA A 368 20.36 -11.66 3.65
N VAL A 369 19.98 -10.84 4.63
CA VAL A 369 18.67 -10.18 4.66
C VAL A 369 18.50 -9.22 3.48
N LEU A 370 19.53 -8.46 3.12
CA LEU A 370 19.51 -7.58 1.95
C LEU A 370 19.37 -8.37 0.64
N PHE A 371 20.04 -9.52 0.54
CA PHE A 371 19.91 -10.41 -0.61
C PHE A 371 18.49 -10.99 -0.70
N VAL A 372 17.92 -11.43 0.43
CA VAL A 372 16.50 -11.87 0.48
C VAL A 372 15.57 -10.75 0.04
N ALA A 373 15.78 -9.51 0.51
CA ALA A 373 15.01 -8.36 0.04
C ALA A 373 15.14 -8.16 -1.47
N GLY A 374 16.36 -8.30 -2.02
CA GLY A 374 16.64 -8.21 -3.45
C GLY A 374 15.91 -9.28 -4.26
N CYS A 375 15.95 -10.54 -3.82
CA CYS A 375 15.22 -11.63 -4.47
C CYS A 375 13.70 -11.41 -4.41
N THR A 376 13.19 -11.06 -3.23
CA THR A 376 11.75 -10.84 -3.02
C THR A 376 11.23 -9.70 -3.90
N VAL A 377 11.91 -8.55 -3.93
CA VAL A 377 11.47 -7.41 -4.73
C VAL A 377 11.60 -7.66 -6.24
N ALA A 378 12.59 -8.45 -6.67
CA ALA A 378 12.79 -8.81 -8.07
C ALA A 378 11.64 -9.67 -8.62
N MET A 379 11.08 -10.55 -7.80
CA MET A 379 9.91 -11.39 -8.16
C MET A 379 8.58 -10.64 -8.02
N THR A 380 8.57 -9.50 -7.31
CA THR A 380 7.32 -8.82 -6.92
C THR A 380 7.00 -7.63 -7.81
N HIS A 381 8.00 -6.83 -8.23
CA HIS A 381 7.74 -5.56 -8.92
C HIS A 381 8.81 -5.20 -9.94
N GLN A 382 8.38 -4.73 -11.11
CA GLN A 382 9.27 -4.48 -12.26
C GLN A 382 10.31 -3.37 -11.99
N LEU A 383 9.89 -2.22 -11.46
CA LEU A 383 10.74 -1.03 -11.32
C LEU A 383 11.42 -0.90 -9.96
N SER A 384 10.75 -1.36 -8.89
CA SER A 384 11.24 -1.15 -7.52
C SER A 384 12.68 -1.61 -7.30
N PRO A 385 13.14 -2.81 -7.77
CA PRO A 385 14.50 -3.25 -7.53
C PRO A 385 15.54 -2.32 -8.17
N PHE A 386 15.25 -1.72 -9.33
CA PHE A 386 16.16 -0.79 -10.00
C PHE A 386 16.23 0.57 -9.30
N VAL A 387 15.09 1.08 -8.80
CA VAL A 387 15.07 2.29 -7.96
C VAL A 387 15.90 2.05 -6.69
N ILE A 388 15.69 0.92 -6.01
CA ILE A 388 16.41 0.57 -4.79
C ILE A 388 17.92 0.47 -5.07
N ALA A 389 18.31 -0.28 -6.10
CA ALA A 389 19.72 -0.43 -6.47
C ALA A 389 20.35 0.92 -6.84
N GLY A 390 19.66 1.77 -7.61
CA GLY A 390 20.11 3.10 -7.96
C GLY A 390 20.34 4.01 -6.76
N VAL A 391 19.42 4.02 -5.79
CA VAL A 391 19.59 4.76 -4.53
C VAL A 391 20.80 4.22 -3.75
N LEU A 392 20.97 2.91 -3.66
CA LEU A 392 22.14 2.32 -3.00
C LEU A 392 23.46 2.68 -3.70
N VAL A 393 23.45 2.78 -5.04
CA VAL A 393 24.60 3.27 -5.82
C VAL A 393 24.92 4.73 -5.46
N VAL A 394 23.91 5.61 -5.45
CA VAL A 394 24.10 7.02 -5.03
C VAL A 394 24.71 7.11 -3.63
N LEU A 395 24.16 6.34 -2.68
CA LEU A 395 24.68 6.31 -1.31
C LEU A 395 26.11 5.74 -1.22
N ALA A 396 26.45 4.75 -2.04
CA ALA A 396 27.79 4.16 -2.10
C ALA A 396 28.79 5.15 -2.71
N VAL A 397 28.47 5.81 -3.84
CA VAL A 397 29.28 6.83 -4.48
C VAL A 397 29.55 7.99 -3.51
N LEU A 398 28.55 8.43 -2.77
CA LEU A 398 28.65 9.47 -1.76
C LEU A 398 29.17 8.95 -0.41
N ARG A 399 29.72 7.73 -0.38
CA ARG A 399 30.38 7.08 0.77
C ARG A 399 29.54 6.96 2.03
N GLN A 400 28.23 6.91 1.90
CA GLN A 400 27.30 6.68 3.02
C GLN A 400 27.07 5.19 3.27
N VAL A 401 27.21 4.34 2.25
CA VAL A 401 27.08 2.88 2.33
C VAL A 401 28.44 2.22 2.10
N ARG A 402 28.78 1.28 2.97
CA ARG A 402 30.00 0.46 2.87
C ARG A 402 29.69 -0.97 3.32
N PRO A 403 30.19 -1.97 2.59
CA PRO A 403 30.96 -1.91 1.34
C PRO A 403 30.10 -1.45 0.16
N TRP A 404 30.72 -0.87 -0.88
CA TRP A 404 30.02 -0.34 -2.06
C TRP A 404 29.19 -1.40 -2.81
N HIS A 405 29.66 -2.65 -2.83
CA HIS A 405 28.99 -3.77 -3.50
C HIS A 405 27.66 -4.18 -2.83
N THR A 406 27.24 -3.55 -1.75
CA THR A 406 25.94 -3.76 -1.13
C THR A 406 24.79 -3.56 -2.13
N CYS A 407 24.93 -2.64 -3.10
CA CYS A 407 23.93 -2.45 -4.15
C CYS A 407 23.74 -3.69 -5.04
N LEU A 408 24.77 -4.52 -5.20
CA LEU A 408 24.71 -5.73 -6.02
C LEU A 408 23.80 -6.80 -5.40
N LEU A 409 23.56 -6.77 -4.07
CA LEU A 409 22.65 -7.70 -3.40
C LEU A 409 21.19 -7.52 -3.83
N VAL A 410 20.85 -6.36 -4.40
CA VAL A 410 19.52 -6.10 -4.98
C VAL A 410 19.59 -6.13 -6.53
N LEU A 411 20.63 -5.54 -7.10
CA LEU A 411 20.73 -5.42 -8.56
C LEU A 411 20.90 -6.79 -9.25
N LEU A 412 21.75 -7.68 -8.69
CA LEU A 412 21.99 -8.99 -9.35
C LEU A 412 20.75 -9.89 -9.35
N PRO A 413 19.98 -10.04 -8.25
CA PRO A 413 18.69 -10.73 -8.31
C PRO A 413 17.74 -10.14 -9.35
N ALA A 414 17.65 -8.80 -9.45
CA ALA A 414 16.78 -8.13 -10.42
C ALA A 414 17.21 -8.42 -11.86
N LEU A 415 18.49 -8.29 -12.17
CA LEU A 415 19.03 -8.59 -13.51
C LEU A 415 18.88 -10.07 -13.84
N GLY A 416 19.13 -10.97 -12.88
CA GLY A 416 18.93 -12.41 -13.05
C GLY A 416 17.48 -12.76 -13.36
N TRP A 417 16.53 -12.14 -12.64
CA TRP A 417 15.10 -12.33 -12.86
C TRP A 417 14.66 -11.82 -14.25
N VAL A 418 15.10 -10.62 -14.63
CA VAL A 418 14.85 -10.06 -15.97
C VAL A 418 15.45 -10.94 -17.07
N ALA A 419 16.67 -11.40 -16.89
CA ALA A 419 17.33 -12.26 -17.88
C ALA A 419 16.61 -13.60 -18.04
N ALA A 420 16.15 -14.20 -16.94
CA ALA A 420 15.38 -15.45 -16.97
C ALA A 420 14.02 -15.33 -17.68
N ASN A 421 13.42 -14.12 -17.67
CA ASN A 421 12.10 -13.85 -18.24
C ASN A 421 12.15 -12.88 -19.43
N TRP A 422 13.31 -12.76 -20.09
CA TRP A 422 13.56 -11.76 -21.12
C TRP A 422 12.60 -11.88 -22.32
N SER A 423 12.18 -13.07 -22.67
CA SER A 423 11.24 -13.31 -23.78
C SER A 423 9.93 -12.54 -23.65
N VAL A 424 9.42 -12.43 -22.42
CA VAL A 424 8.20 -11.67 -22.13
C VAL A 424 8.53 -10.21 -21.84
N ILE A 425 9.52 -9.95 -20.99
CA ILE A 425 9.83 -8.58 -20.52
C ILE A 425 10.25 -7.68 -21.70
N SER A 426 10.94 -8.23 -22.71
CA SER A 426 11.39 -7.46 -23.89
C SER A 426 10.24 -6.76 -24.62
N GLY A 427 9.04 -7.34 -24.63
CA GLY A 427 7.84 -6.74 -25.21
C GLY A 427 7.33 -5.47 -24.50
N PHE A 428 7.73 -5.28 -23.23
CA PHE A 428 7.35 -4.12 -22.42
C PHE A 428 8.47 -3.07 -22.30
N VAL A 429 9.67 -3.35 -22.84
CA VAL A 429 10.80 -2.43 -22.82
C VAL A 429 10.83 -1.65 -24.13
N SER A 430 10.50 -0.37 -24.05
CA SER A 430 10.71 0.57 -25.16
C SER A 430 11.76 1.60 -24.77
N LEU A 431 12.65 1.90 -25.69
CA LEU A 431 13.59 3.03 -25.60
C LEU A 431 13.03 4.29 -26.27
N ASP A 432 11.83 4.21 -26.84
CA ASP A 432 11.13 5.33 -27.42
C ASP A 432 10.82 6.36 -26.33
N GLY A 433 11.12 7.62 -26.59
CA GLY A 433 10.92 8.68 -25.61
C GLY A 433 12.02 8.82 -24.55
N LEU A 434 13.16 8.11 -24.68
CA LEU A 434 14.30 8.31 -23.77
C LEU A 434 14.70 9.79 -23.71
N GLY A 435 14.66 10.37 -22.49
CA GLY A 435 14.95 11.79 -22.25
C GLY A 435 13.83 12.76 -22.63
N SER A 436 12.66 12.28 -23.02
CA SER A 436 11.52 13.13 -23.35
C SER A 436 10.95 13.83 -22.09
N ILE A 437 10.64 15.13 -22.22
CA ILE A 437 9.96 15.91 -21.18
C ILE A 437 8.53 15.37 -20.96
N SER A 438 7.90 14.79 -21.97
CA SER A 438 6.58 14.19 -21.88
C SER A 438 6.51 13.07 -20.84
N ASN A 439 7.63 12.39 -20.54
CA ASN A 439 7.69 11.36 -19.52
C ASN A 439 7.38 11.86 -18.11
N PHE A 440 7.51 13.17 -17.87
CA PHE A 440 7.22 13.80 -16.58
C PHE A 440 5.78 14.30 -16.45
N ARG A 441 4.96 14.15 -17.51
CA ARG A 441 3.55 14.49 -17.43
C ARG A 441 2.79 13.36 -16.73
N PRO A 442 1.94 13.68 -15.74
CA PRO A 442 1.02 12.68 -15.19
C PRO A 442 -0.01 12.29 -16.26
N PRO A 443 -0.72 11.15 -16.08
CA PRO A 443 -1.83 10.80 -16.96
C PRO A 443 -2.84 11.93 -17.02
N GLU A 444 -3.21 12.32 -18.24
CA GLU A 444 -4.25 13.33 -18.47
C GLU A 444 -5.57 12.59 -18.71
N THR A 445 -6.64 13.03 -18.07
CA THR A 445 -7.99 12.62 -18.41
C THR A 445 -8.50 13.59 -19.45
N ASP A 446 -8.85 13.10 -20.63
CA ASP A 446 -9.36 13.93 -21.72
C ASP A 446 -10.64 14.67 -21.30
N GLU A 447 -10.76 15.94 -21.68
CA GLU A 447 -11.96 16.74 -21.49
C GLU A 447 -12.83 16.58 -22.73
N MET A 448 -13.82 15.67 -22.66
CA MET A 448 -14.59 15.29 -23.84
C MET A 448 -15.85 16.15 -24.08
N SER A 449 -16.40 16.77 -23.02
CA SER A 449 -17.72 17.42 -23.12
C SER A 449 -17.73 18.92 -22.98
N GLY A 450 -16.58 19.56 -22.74
CA GLY A 450 -16.49 20.99 -22.44
C GLY A 450 -17.19 21.39 -21.13
N LEU A 451 -17.53 20.43 -20.26
CA LEU A 451 -18.01 20.67 -18.92
C LEU A 451 -16.83 20.87 -17.96
N ASP A 452 -17.01 21.73 -16.98
CA ASP A 452 -15.98 21.96 -15.96
C ASP A 452 -15.82 20.75 -15.05
N ARG A 453 -14.57 20.41 -14.72
CA ARG A 453 -14.25 19.41 -13.68
C ARG A 453 -14.75 19.87 -12.32
N MET A 454 -15.24 18.96 -11.52
CA MET A 454 -15.66 19.30 -10.16
C MET A 454 -14.46 19.77 -9.30
N PRO A 455 -14.67 20.77 -8.41
CA PRO A 455 -13.60 21.31 -7.57
C PRO A 455 -12.85 20.26 -6.77
N ILE A 456 -13.49 19.15 -6.38
CA ILE A 456 -12.86 18.08 -5.59
C ILE A 456 -11.70 17.38 -6.34
N VAL A 457 -11.80 17.25 -7.68
CA VAL A 457 -10.72 16.68 -8.50
C VAL A 457 -9.50 17.60 -8.44
N THR A 458 -9.70 18.89 -8.68
CA THR A 458 -8.62 19.88 -8.59
C THR A 458 -8.04 19.93 -7.18
N LEU A 459 -8.88 19.94 -6.15
CA LEU A 459 -8.44 19.97 -4.75
C LEU A 459 -7.63 18.72 -4.38
N SER A 460 -7.96 17.54 -4.90
CA SER A 460 -7.20 16.31 -4.67
C SER A 460 -5.80 16.40 -5.26
N VAL A 461 -5.66 16.89 -6.49
CA VAL A 461 -4.36 17.11 -7.15
C VAL A 461 -3.55 18.19 -6.43
N VAL A 462 -4.18 19.32 -6.11
CA VAL A 462 -3.52 20.43 -5.35
C VAL A 462 -3.09 19.92 -3.97
N GLY A 463 -3.90 19.09 -3.30
CA GLY A 463 -3.56 18.47 -2.03
C GLY A 463 -2.30 17.62 -2.13
N LEU A 464 -2.24 16.70 -3.11
CA LEU A 464 -1.07 15.85 -3.37
C LEU A 464 0.20 16.70 -3.58
N VAL A 465 0.15 17.63 -4.51
CA VAL A 465 1.30 18.46 -4.86
C VAL A 465 1.72 19.33 -3.67
N THR A 466 0.77 19.94 -2.97
CA THR A 466 1.06 20.78 -1.79
C THR A 466 1.71 20.00 -0.68
N GLY A 467 1.26 18.77 -0.39
CA GLY A 467 1.86 17.90 0.62
C GLY A 467 3.33 17.60 0.34
N ILE A 468 3.64 17.21 -0.90
CA ILE A 468 5.02 16.92 -1.33
C ILE A 468 5.88 18.20 -1.31
N LEU A 469 5.38 19.31 -1.85
CA LEU A 469 6.10 20.58 -1.91
C LEU A 469 6.36 21.17 -0.52
N LEU A 470 5.43 21.02 0.42
CA LEU A 470 5.61 21.51 1.80
C LEU A 470 6.76 20.76 2.49
N VAL A 471 6.81 19.43 2.39
CA VAL A 471 7.93 18.64 2.92
C VAL A 471 9.22 18.97 2.14
N GLY A 472 9.15 19.12 0.82
CA GLY A 472 10.25 19.52 -0.04
C GLY A 472 10.84 20.89 0.34
N ALA A 473 10.01 21.88 0.68
CA ALA A 473 10.45 23.21 1.10
C ALA A 473 11.27 23.15 2.42
N PHE A 474 10.81 22.37 3.41
CA PHE A 474 11.58 22.16 4.65
C PHE A 474 12.85 21.35 4.39
N ALA A 475 12.81 20.38 3.48
CA ALA A 475 13.99 19.63 3.06
C ALA A 475 15.02 20.54 2.38
N LEU A 476 14.59 21.42 1.48
CA LEU A 476 15.45 22.40 0.83
C LEU A 476 16.06 23.39 1.85
N ALA A 477 15.27 23.88 2.79
CA ALA A 477 15.76 24.75 3.84
C ALA A 477 16.82 24.05 4.73
N ALA A 478 16.65 22.76 5.00
CA ALA A 478 17.65 21.93 5.70
C ALA A 478 18.91 21.69 4.84
N LEU A 479 18.74 21.46 3.53
CA LEU A 479 19.85 21.31 2.58
C LEU A 479 20.71 22.58 2.50
N VAL A 480 20.09 23.75 2.34
CA VAL A 480 20.81 25.04 2.28
C VAL A 480 21.65 25.27 3.54
N ARG A 481 21.12 24.90 4.71
CA ARG A 481 21.87 24.97 5.97
C ARG A 481 22.98 23.95 6.09
N GLY A 482 22.72 22.73 5.69
CA GLY A 482 23.65 21.60 5.70
C GLY A 482 24.54 21.51 4.47
N ARG A 483 24.55 22.51 3.58
CA ARG A 483 25.21 22.47 2.26
C ARG A 483 26.71 22.12 2.28
N ARG A 484 27.36 22.19 3.43
CA ARG A 484 28.77 21.80 3.61
C ARG A 484 28.94 20.34 4.04
N ASP A 485 27.86 19.66 4.35
CA ASP A 485 27.87 18.27 4.80
C ASP A 485 27.51 17.32 3.64
N LEU A 486 28.44 16.44 3.30
CA LEU A 486 28.28 15.45 2.23
C LEU A 486 27.08 14.52 2.48
N ARG A 487 26.77 14.22 3.74
CA ARG A 487 25.61 13.40 4.11
C ARG A 487 24.30 14.10 3.75
N THR A 488 24.21 15.39 3.95
CA THR A 488 23.05 16.20 3.56
C THR A 488 22.82 16.14 2.05
N TRP A 489 23.88 16.24 1.25
CA TRP A 489 23.80 16.07 -0.20
C TRP A 489 23.42 14.66 -0.60
N ALA A 490 23.94 13.64 0.08
CA ALA A 490 23.58 12.27 -0.21
C ALA A 490 22.06 12.04 -0.09
N LEU A 491 21.44 12.56 0.98
CA LEU A 491 19.99 12.48 1.15
C LEU A 491 19.22 13.26 0.08
N ALA A 492 19.74 14.43 -0.34
CA ALA A 492 19.11 15.26 -1.35
C ALA A 492 19.21 14.66 -2.78
N CYS A 493 20.23 13.86 -3.05
CA CYS A 493 20.41 13.20 -4.35
C CYS A 493 19.57 11.93 -4.52
N CYS A 494 19.18 11.26 -3.43
CA CYS A 494 18.42 10.01 -3.50
C CYS A 494 17.08 10.12 -4.27
N PRO A 495 16.26 11.18 -4.11
CA PRO A 495 15.05 11.36 -4.93
C PRO A 495 15.34 11.46 -6.41
N GLY A 496 16.52 11.95 -6.81
CA GLY A 496 16.95 12.08 -8.19
C GLY A 496 17.03 10.77 -8.96
N VAL A 497 17.17 9.63 -8.27
CA VAL A 497 17.18 8.30 -8.91
C VAL A 497 15.82 7.99 -9.55
N GLY A 498 14.74 8.26 -8.84
CA GLY A 498 13.38 8.11 -9.39
C GLY A 498 13.17 9.01 -10.61
N LEU A 499 13.59 10.27 -10.53
CA LEU A 499 13.49 11.21 -11.65
C LEU A 499 14.33 10.76 -12.86
N ALA A 500 15.51 10.17 -12.64
CA ALA A 500 16.31 9.61 -13.73
C ALA A 500 15.63 8.43 -14.43
N LEU A 501 14.90 7.60 -13.67
CA LEU A 501 14.09 6.51 -14.24
C LEU A 501 12.89 7.03 -15.04
N VAL A 502 12.21 8.08 -14.57
CA VAL A 502 11.15 8.75 -15.34
C VAL A 502 11.69 9.29 -16.66
N ALA A 503 12.87 9.92 -16.65
CA ALA A 503 13.50 10.40 -17.86
C ALA A 503 13.83 9.26 -18.86
N ALA A 504 14.06 8.06 -18.35
CA ALA A 504 14.36 6.88 -19.18
C ALA A 504 13.10 6.26 -19.80
N ASN A 505 11.98 6.20 -19.05
CA ASN A 505 10.74 5.56 -19.50
C ASN A 505 9.52 6.11 -18.74
N PRO A 506 8.43 6.49 -19.42
CA PRO A 506 7.22 7.01 -18.80
C PRO A 506 6.44 5.95 -17.98
N TYR A 507 6.65 4.67 -18.26
CA TYR A 507 5.96 3.57 -17.59
C TYR A 507 4.43 3.79 -17.52
N GLY A 508 3.82 3.98 -18.68
CA GLY A 508 2.39 4.27 -18.74
C GLY A 508 2.00 5.61 -18.08
N GLN A 509 2.91 6.57 -18.06
CA GLN A 509 2.77 7.87 -17.37
C GLN A 509 2.69 7.79 -15.82
N GLU A 510 2.86 6.60 -15.23
CA GLU A 510 2.85 6.43 -13.77
C GLU A 510 4.24 6.56 -13.11
N ALA A 511 5.32 6.60 -13.90
CA ALA A 511 6.69 6.64 -13.38
C ALA A 511 6.94 7.83 -12.45
N ILE A 512 6.29 8.98 -12.69
CA ILE A 512 6.41 10.18 -11.85
C ILE A 512 5.90 9.93 -10.42
N PHE A 513 4.82 9.18 -10.26
CA PHE A 513 4.30 8.81 -8.95
C PHE A 513 5.25 7.87 -8.21
N ARG A 514 5.89 6.93 -8.94
CA ARG A 514 6.90 6.02 -8.37
C ARG A 514 8.15 6.79 -7.91
N ALA A 515 8.58 7.77 -8.72
CA ALA A 515 9.71 8.64 -8.37
C ALA A 515 9.43 9.46 -7.12
N ALA A 516 8.25 10.06 -7.02
CA ALA A 516 7.82 10.80 -5.85
C ALA A 516 7.76 9.90 -4.62
N LEU A 517 7.15 8.72 -4.72
CA LEU A 517 7.02 7.75 -3.64
C LEU A 517 8.36 7.40 -3.00
N PHE A 518 9.34 6.96 -3.80
CA PHE A 518 10.67 6.61 -3.30
C PHE A 518 11.49 7.84 -2.88
N GLY A 519 11.10 9.05 -3.29
CA GLY A 519 11.70 10.31 -2.88
C GLY A 519 11.28 10.79 -1.49
N ILE A 520 10.01 10.57 -1.10
CA ILE A 520 9.41 11.09 0.13
C ILE A 520 10.21 10.75 1.40
N PRO A 521 10.70 9.53 1.66
CA PRO A 521 11.46 9.22 2.86
C PRO A 521 12.72 10.09 3.04
N TRP A 522 13.40 10.40 1.96
CA TRP A 522 14.60 11.23 1.96
C TRP A 522 14.29 12.70 2.22
N LEU A 523 13.23 13.21 1.60
CA LEU A 523 12.73 14.56 1.84
C LEU A 523 12.25 14.71 3.28
N ALA A 524 11.53 13.72 3.83
CA ALA A 524 11.07 13.71 5.21
C ALA A 524 12.25 13.68 6.22
N ALA A 525 13.30 12.90 5.93
CA ALA A 525 14.51 12.88 6.75
C ALA A 525 15.22 14.25 6.78
N LEU A 526 15.32 14.92 5.63
CA LEU A 526 15.88 16.27 5.54
C LEU A 526 14.98 17.27 6.25
N ALA A 527 13.67 17.27 5.99
CA ALA A 527 12.71 18.18 6.62
C ALA A 527 12.72 18.05 8.15
N ALA A 528 12.81 16.85 8.68
CA ALA A 528 12.87 16.62 10.13
C ALA A 528 14.11 17.24 10.78
N ARG A 529 15.21 17.45 10.04
CA ARG A 529 16.39 18.17 10.55
C ARG A 529 16.12 19.66 10.82
N TRP A 530 15.11 20.21 10.16
CA TRP A 530 14.65 21.58 10.43
C TRP A 530 13.97 21.70 11.79
N PHE A 531 13.27 20.65 12.22
CA PHE A 531 12.59 20.56 13.51
C PHE A 531 13.50 19.91 14.54
N SER A 532 14.29 20.73 15.24
CA SER A 532 15.07 20.25 16.40
C SER A 532 14.26 20.45 17.69
N ALA A 533 14.39 19.54 18.65
CA ALA A 533 13.71 19.64 19.94
C ALA A 533 14.02 20.96 20.67
N ASP A 534 15.22 21.49 20.49
CA ASP A 534 15.71 22.72 21.15
C ASP A 534 15.51 23.99 20.28
N SER A 535 15.01 23.84 19.06
CA SER A 535 14.81 24.96 18.15
C SER A 535 13.45 25.66 18.41
N PRO A 536 13.38 26.99 18.36
CA PRO A 536 12.09 27.71 18.41
C PRO A 536 11.15 27.35 17.25
N ARG A 537 11.70 26.83 16.15
CA ARG A 537 10.93 26.39 14.96
C ARG A 537 10.03 25.20 15.19
N ARG A 538 10.20 24.49 16.30
CA ARG A 538 9.28 23.40 16.70
C ARG A 538 7.83 23.85 16.81
N SER A 539 7.58 25.13 17.12
CA SER A 539 6.22 25.69 17.17
C SER A 539 5.48 25.61 15.84
N LEU A 540 6.23 25.56 14.72
CA LEU A 540 5.67 25.37 13.38
C LEU A 540 5.26 23.93 13.09
N LEU A 541 5.66 22.95 13.92
CA LEU A 541 5.38 21.54 13.61
C LEU A 541 3.88 21.24 13.61
N LEU A 542 3.13 21.70 14.60
CA LEU A 542 1.69 21.43 14.66
C LEU A 542 0.93 22.02 13.46
N PRO A 543 1.10 23.32 13.10
CA PRO A 543 0.51 23.83 11.86
C PRO A 543 0.89 23.02 10.61
N VAL A 544 2.16 22.62 10.48
CA VAL A 544 2.63 21.80 9.36
C VAL A 544 1.93 20.44 9.35
N LEU A 545 1.81 19.76 10.50
CA LEU A 545 1.11 18.47 10.58
C LEU A 545 -0.39 18.61 10.25
N ILE A 546 -1.04 19.68 10.69
CA ILE A 546 -2.45 19.95 10.36
C ILE A 546 -2.61 20.15 8.84
N THR A 547 -1.75 20.99 8.23
CA THR A 547 -1.78 21.23 6.79
C THR A 547 -1.52 19.93 6.00
N LEU A 548 -0.49 19.17 6.38
CA LEU A 548 -0.19 17.89 5.73
C LEU A 548 -1.32 16.86 5.91
N SER A 549 -1.97 16.83 7.08
CA SER A 549 -3.13 15.95 7.27
C SER A 549 -4.30 16.37 6.41
N ALA A 550 -4.58 17.67 6.29
CA ALA A 550 -5.64 18.17 5.43
C ALA A 550 -5.37 17.85 3.95
N THR A 551 -4.15 18.11 3.47
CA THR A 551 -3.74 17.79 2.09
C THR A 551 -3.76 16.29 1.83
N PHE A 552 -3.27 15.47 2.78
CA PHE A 552 -3.35 14.01 2.71
C PHE A 552 -4.79 13.52 2.58
N LEU A 553 -5.67 13.96 3.46
CA LEU A 553 -7.07 13.51 3.49
C LEU A 553 -7.80 13.87 2.20
N VAL A 554 -7.69 15.11 1.74
CA VAL A 554 -8.34 15.56 0.50
C VAL A 554 -7.79 14.79 -0.70
N SER A 555 -6.48 14.60 -0.78
CA SER A 555 -5.84 13.89 -1.89
C SER A 555 -6.13 12.38 -1.87
N SER A 556 -6.08 11.75 -0.69
CA SER A 556 -6.25 10.30 -0.58
C SER A 556 -7.72 9.86 -0.56
N SER A 557 -8.64 10.70 -0.05
CA SER A 557 -10.04 10.28 0.19
C SER A 557 -11.08 11.17 -0.48
N GLY A 558 -10.66 12.30 -1.05
CA GLY A 558 -11.58 13.22 -1.72
C GLY A 558 -12.31 12.60 -2.91
N LEU A 559 -11.69 11.62 -3.55
CA LEU A 559 -12.20 10.91 -4.73
C LEU A 559 -12.70 9.48 -4.41
N ASP A 560 -12.94 9.14 -3.14
CA ASP A 560 -13.40 7.80 -2.75
C ASP A 560 -14.72 7.41 -3.47
N GLY A 561 -15.58 8.38 -3.82
CA GLY A 561 -16.78 8.12 -4.63
C GLY A 561 -16.51 7.49 -5.98
N LEU A 562 -15.31 7.72 -6.53
CA LEU A 562 -14.86 7.18 -7.81
C LEU A 562 -14.06 5.88 -7.63
N THR A 563 -13.26 5.79 -6.57
CA THR A 563 -12.21 4.78 -6.44
C THR A 563 -12.57 3.60 -5.53
N VAL A 564 -13.58 3.77 -4.67
CA VAL A 564 -14.07 2.67 -3.81
C VAL A 564 -14.88 1.69 -4.63
N THR A 565 -14.46 0.45 -4.65
CA THR A 565 -15.20 -0.65 -5.30
C THR A 565 -16.44 -0.99 -4.48
N ARG A 566 -17.63 -0.82 -5.06
CA ARG A 566 -18.88 -1.15 -4.38
C ARG A 566 -19.14 -2.66 -4.39
N PRO A 567 -19.68 -3.24 -3.31
CA PRO A 567 -20.04 -4.65 -3.27
C PRO A 567 -21.01 -5.07 -4.39
N ALA A 568 -21.91 -4.16 -4.81
CA ALA A 568 -22.84 -4.41 -5.89
C ALA A 568 -22.13 -4.54 -7.24
N ASP A 569 -21.09 -3.74 -7.50
CA ASP A 569 -20.30 -3.83 -8.73
C ASP A 569 -19.54 -5.16 -8.80
N VAL A 570 -18.95 -5.59 -7.66
CA VAL A 570 -18.31 -6.91 -7.55
C VAL A 570 -19.30 -8.04 -7.78
N ALA A 571 -20.50 -7.94 -7.19
CA ALA A 571 -21.55 -8.94 -7.35
C ALA A 571 -22.05 -9.02 -8.80
N ALA A 572 -22.16 -7.89 -9.50
CA ALA A 572 -22.53 -7.86 -10.91
C ALA A 572 -21.49 -8.55 -11.81
N VAL A 573 -20.19 -8.26 -11.59
CA VAL A 573 -19.11 -8.93 -12.33
C VAL A 573 -19.08 -10.43 -12.03
N ARG A 574 -19.21 -10.83 -10.76
CA ARG A 574 -19.29 -12.26 -10.38
C ARG A 574 -20.52 -12.95 -10.96
N TYR A 575 -21.64 -12.24 -11.11
CA TYR A 575 -22.83 -12.77 -11.81
C TYR A 575 -22.51 -13.09 -13.27
N ALA A 576 -21.88 -12.18 -13.99
CA ALA A 576 -21.47 -12.43 -15.37
C ALA A 576 -20.49 -13.61 -15.49
N MET A 577 -19.52 -13.70 -14.56
CA MET A 577 -18.58 -14.84 -14.48
C MET A 577 -19.27 -16.19 -14.26
N ALA A 578 -20.36 -16.21 -13.51
CA ALA A 578 -21.10 -17.44 -13.19
C ALA A 578 -22.12 -17.85 -14.30
N HIS A 579 -22.61 -16.90 -15.10
CA HIS A 579 -23.72 -17.13 -16.04
C HIS A 579 -23.34 -16.88 -17.51
N GLY A 580 -22.16 -16.31 -17.77
CA GLY A 580 -21.73 -15.90 -19.12
C GLY A 580 -21.19 -17.05 -19.99
N GLY A 581 -21.08 -18.28 -19.45
CA GLY A 581 -20.44 -19.38 -20.17
C GLY A 581 -18.92 -19.23 -20.26
N ASP A 582 -18.33 -19.91 -21.24
CA ASP A 582 -16.85 -19.90 -21.43
C ASP A 582 -16.37 -18.71 -22.27
N ASP A 583 -17.26 -18.04 -23.02
CA ASP A 583 -16.92 -16.88 -23.85
C ASP A 583 -17.96 -15.75 -23.68
N TYR A 584 -17.73 -14.87 -22.73
CA TYR A 584 -18.60 -13.72 -22.49
C TYR A 584 -17.81 -12.41 -22.49
N ALA A 585 -18.51 -11.28 -22.59
CA ALA A 585 -17.93 -9.95 -22.50
C ALA A 585 -18.77 -9.04 -21.59
N ILE A 586 -18.10 -8.16 -20.82
CA ILE A 586 -18.74 -7.06 -20.13
C ILE A 586 -18.29 -5.75 -20.78
N VAL A 587 -19.23 -4.95 -21.24
CA VAL A 587 -19.02 -3.62 -21.78
C VAL A 587 -19.21 -2.61 -20.66
N SER A 588 -18.21 -1.80 -20.38
CA SER A 588 -18.36 -0.62 -19.56
C SER A 588 -19.03 0.48 -20.37
N ILE A 589 -20.24 0.87 -20.00
CA ILE A 589 -20.98 1.93 -20.71
C ILE A 589 -20.62 3.35 -20.24
N GLY A 590 -19.69 3.46 -19.35
CA GLY A 590 -19.09 4.71 -18.86
C GLY A 590 -17.64 4.52 -18.46
N ILE A 591 -16.87 5.60 -18.51
CA ILE A 591 -15.54 5.62 -17.88
C ILE A 591 -15.75 5.63 -16.37
N GLY A 592 -14.95 4.88 -15.67
CA GLY A 592 -14.96 4.81 -14.22
C GLY A 592 -14.34 3.54 -13.70
N ASP A 593 -14.07 3.56 -12.42
CA ASP A 593 -13.42 2.49 -11.72
C ASP A 593 -14.40 1.34 -11.44
N LEU A 594 -14.52 0.40 -12.37
CA LEU A 594 -15.26 -0.84 -12.17
C LEU A 594 -14.33 -1.99 -11.79
N PRO A 595 -14.79 -2.96 -11.01
CA PRO A 595 -14.03 -4.19 -10.81
C PRO A 595 -13.87 -4.91 -12.14
N PHE A 596 -12.63 -5.23 -12.52
CA PHE A 596 -12.32 -5.99 -13.72
C PHE A 596 -11.35 -7.12 -13.41
N THR A 597 -11.36 -8.15 -14.26
CA THR A 597 -10.52 -9.32 -14.13
C THR A 597 -9.40 -9.33 -15.17
N LEU A 598 -8.34 -10.07 -14.89
CA LEU A 598 -7.23 -10.32 -15.79
C LEU A 598 -7.12 -11.80 -16.18
N ARG A 599 -8.12 -12.63 -15.88
CA ARG A 599 -8.12 -14.04 -16.29
C ARG A 599 -8.33 -14.18 -17.80
N PRO A 600 -7.64 -15.11 -18.47
CA PRO A 600 -7.88 -15.43 -19.88
C PRO A 600 -9.33 -15.92 -20.08
N GLY A 601 -9.90 -15.60 -21.25
CA GLY A 601 -11.28 -16.00 -21.58
C GLY A 601 -12.35 -15.19 -20.84
N LEU A 602 -11.99 -14.50 -19.78
CA LEU A 602 -12.86 -13.66 -19.00
C LEU A 602 -12.66 -12.19 -19.35
N VAL A 603 -13.65 -11.60 -19.93
CA VAL A 603 -14.03 -10.20 -19.80
C VAL A 603 -12.97 -9.17 -20.10
N ARG A 604 -13.12 -8.55 -21.20
CA ARG A 604 -12.64 -7.19 -21.35
C ARG A 604 -13.71 -6.23 -20.83
N VAL A 605 -13.64 -5.86 -19.54
CA VAL A 605 -14.30 -4.65 -19.07
C VAL A 605 -13.46 -3.49 -19.58
N GLY A 606 -13.86 -2.89 -20.66
CA GLY A 606 -13.13 -1.76 -21.22
C GLY A 606 -13.99 -0.96 -22.20
N SER A 607 -13.97 0.36 -22.06
CA SER A 607 -14.56 1.31 -23.01
C SER A 607 -13.77 1.40 -24.32
N TRP A 608 -12.60 0.77 -24.39
CA TRP A 608 -11.70 0.87 -25.55
C TRP A 608 -12.05 -0.03 -26.73
N ALA A 609 -12.94 -1.00 -26.56
CA ALA A 609 -13.42 -1.83 -27.65
C ALA A 609 -14.64 -1.20 -28.37
N VAL A 610 -15.48 -0.45 -27.62
CA VAL A 610 -16.55 0.40 -28.15
C VAL A 610 -16.45 1.72 -27.40
N ASP A 611 -16.07 2.80 -28.09
CA ASP A 611 -15.90 4.10 -27.45
C ASP A 611 -17.26 4.78 -27.20
N VAL A 612 -17.99 4.26 -26.21
CA VAL A 612 -19.27 4.82 -25.75
C VAL A 612 -19.12 6.24 -25.17
N GLN A 613 -17.89 6.72 -25.02
CA GLN A 613 -17.56 8.04 -24.50
C GLN A 613 -17.03 8.98 -25.58
N SER A 614 -16.98 8.56 -26.86
CA SER A 614 -16.65 9.46 -27.93
C SER A 614 -17.59 10.67 -27.96
N GLU A 615 -17.12 11.83 -28.37
CA GLU A 615 -17.94 13.04 -28.49
C GLU A 615 -19.19 12.75 -29.36
N GLU A 616 -19.02 11.93 -30.40
CA GLU A 616 -20.12 11.52 -31.29
C GLU A 616 -21.17 10.70 -30.53
N ALA A 617 -20.74 9.68 -29.77
CA ALA A 617 -21.66 8.83 -29.00
C ALA A 617 -22.37 9.60 -27.88
N VAL A 618 -21.66 10.46 -27.14
CA VAL A 618 -22.24 11.26 -26.04
C VAL A 618 -23.20 12.33 -26.55
N ALA A 619 -23.01 12.84 -27.77
CA ALA A 619 -23.92 13.81 -28.39
C ALA A 619 -25.25 13.21 -28.83
N LEU A 620 -25.36 11.90 -28.98
CA LEU A 620 -26.59 11.22 -29.36
C LEU A 620 -27.65 11.29 -28.25
N PRO A 621 -28.96 11.44 -28.60
CA PRO A 621 -30.04 11.18 -27.66
C PRO A 621 -29.94 9.74 -27.10
N ALA A 622 -30.43 9.54 -25.88
CA ALA A 622 -30.28 8.27 -25.16
C ALA A 622 -30.71 7.02 -25.96
N ASP A 623 -31.86 7.05 -26.59
CA ASP A 623 -32.35 5.91 -27.39
C ASP A 623 -31.49 5.68 -28.66
N ALA A 624 -31.03 6.74 -29.33
CA ALA A 624 -30.13 6.64 -30.48
C ALA A 624 -28.73 6.12 -30.06
N ARG A 625 -28.29 6.47 -28.86
CA ARG A 625 -27.04 5.96 -28.30
C ARG A 625 -27.10 4.46 -27.99
N VAL A 626 -28.28 3.96 -27.51
CA VAL A 626 -28.51 2.53 -27.33
C VAL A 626 -28.46 1.80 -28.68
N GLN A 627 -29.10 2.34 -29.70
CA GLN A 627 -29.06 1.77 -31.05
C GLN A 627 -27.62 1.73 -31.59
N TRP A 628 -26.89 2.82 -31.45
CA TRP A 628 -25.48 2.91 -31.84
C TRP A 628 -24.60 1.86 -31.11
N LEU A 629 -24.74 1.74 -29.78
CA LEU A 629 -24.04 0.74 -29.00
C LEU A 629 -24.36 -0.67 -29.47
N THR A 630 -25.66 -0.97 -29.67
CA THR A 630 -26.14 -2.28 -30.11
C THR A 630 -25.55 -2.64 -31.46
N GLN A 631 -25.57 -1.70 -32.41
CA GLN A 631 -24.99 -1.88 -33.74
C GLN A 631 -23.47 -2.10 -33.70
N GLN A 632 -22.73 -1.29 -32.92
CA GLN A 632 -21.26 -1.46 -32.75
C GLN A 632 -20.90 -2.84 -32.21
N LEU A 633 -21.66 -3.35 -31.25
CA LEU A 633 -21.47 -4.70 -30.72
C LEU A 633 -21.78 -5.77 -31.76
N TRP A 634 -22.84 -5.58 -32.53
CA TRP A 634 -23.26 -6.51 -33.59
C TRP A 634 -22.26 -6.55 -34.75
N ASP A 635 -21.75 -5.39 -35.18
CA ASP A 635 -20.85 -5.26 -36.33
C ASP A 635 -19.41 -5.79 -36.07
N GLY A 636 -19.12 -6.23 -34.85
CA GLY A 636 -17.97 -7.07 -34.65
C GLY A 636 -16.83 -6.52 -33.80
N TYR A 637 -17.01 -5.42 -33.08
CA TYR A 637 -15.96 -4.94 -32.19
C TYR A 637 -15.69 -5.85 -30.99
N LEU A 638 -16.73 -6.51 -30.49
CA LEU A 638 -16.67 -7.40 -29.33
C LEU A 638 -17.09 -8.83 -29.64
N LEU A 639 -17.88 -9.01 -30.70
CA LEU A 639 -18.30 -10.33 -31.13
C LEU A 639 -17.25 -10.89 -32.11
N PRO A 640 -16.87 -12.16 -31.99
CA PRO A 640 -16.08 -12.82 -33.03
C PRO A 640 -16.79 -12.74 -34.38
N THR A 641 -16.03 -12.85 -35.45
CA THR A 641 -16.58 -12.82 -36.82
C THR A 641 -17.63 -13.92 -37.09
N ASP A 642 -17.64 -14.96 -36.28
CA ASP A 642 -18.63 -16.06 -36.31
C ASP A 642 -19.83 -15.84 -35.36
N ARG A 643 -19.83 -14.73 -34.56
CA ARG A 643 -20.89 -14.35 -33.63
C ARG A 643 -21.20 -15.41 -32.56
N THR A 644 -20.21 -16.14 -32.11
CA THR A 644 -20.37 -17.32 -31.23
C THR A 644 -20.26 -16.99 -29.75
N ARG A 645 -20.10 -15.71 -29.32
CA ARG A 645 -20.07 -15.37 -27.90
C ARG A 645 -21.38 -15.76 -27.22
N GLU A 646 -21.27 -16.46 -26.08
CA GLU A 646 -22.41 -16.96 -25.35
C GLU A 646 -23.19 -15.84 -24.67
N ALA A 647 -22.49 -14.79 -24.16
CA ALA A 647 -23.14 -13.65 -23.54
C ALA A 647 -22.36 -12.35 -23.72
N VAL A 648 -23.08 -11.24 -23.89
CA VAL A 648 -22.55 -9.87 -23.84
C VAL A 648 -23.35 -9.07 -22.84
N TYR A 649 -22.66 -8.49 -21.88
CA TYR A 649 -23.27 -7.70 -20.82
C TYR A 649 -22.84 -6.22 -20.95
N ALA A 650 -23.72 -5.31 -20.55
CA ALA A 650 -23.42 -3.89 -20.37
C ALA A 650 -23.59 -3.52 -18.90
N LEU A 651 -22.56 -2.96 -18.27
CA LEU A 651 -22.54 -2.63 -16.84
C LEU A 651 -22.67 -1.13 -16.64
N TRP A 652 -23.69 -0.75 -15.86
CA TRP A 652 -23.88 0.59 -15.33
C TRP A 652 -23.71 0.58 -13.80
N SER A 653 -22.96 1.54 -13.28
CA SER A 653 -22.68 1.66 -11.85
C SER A 653 -22.72 3.11 -11.38
N PRO A 654 -23.12 3.36 -10.11
CA PRO A 654 -22.98 4.66 -9.48
C PRO A 654 -21.55 5.21 -9.52
N SER A 655 -20.51 4.35 -9.43
CA SER A 655 -19.12 4.77 -9.54
C SER A 655 -18.81 5.42 -10.88
N GLN A 656 -19.34 4.87 -11.99
CA GLN A 656 -19.21 5.47 -13.31
C GLN A 656 -19.94 6.83 -13.38
N SER A 657 -21.16 6.92 -12.81
CA SER A 657 -21.90 8.18 -12.76
C SER A 657 -21.11 9.28 -12.03
N TYR A 658 -20.51 8.95 -10.89
CA TYR A 658 -19.62 9.87 -10.17
C TYR A 658 -18.39 10.25 -11.00
N TYR A 659 -17.76 9.31 -11.69
CA TYR A 659 -16.61 9.58 -12.53
C TYR A 659 -16.96 10.57 -13.64
N GLN A 660 -18.05 10.30 -14.39
CA GLN A 660 -18.54 11.16 -15.47
C GLN A 660 -18.74 12.60 -14.97
N ALA A 661 -19.43 12.75 -13.84
CA ALA A 661 -19.69 14.05 -13.23
C ALA A 661 -18.43 14.75 -12.75
N ALA A 662 -17.54 14.02 -12.04
CA ALA A 662 -16.33 14.60 -11.44
C ALA A 662 -15.35 15.15 -12.48
N TYR A 663 -15.18 14.44 -13.58
CA TYR A 663 -14.25 14.83 -14.65
C TYR A 663 -14.91 15.67 -15.75
N GLY A 664 -16.22 15.99 -15.63
CA GLY A 664 -16.95 16.78 -16.63
C GLY A 664 -17.08 16.07 -17.99
N LEU A 665 -17.11 14.73 -18.00
CA LEU A 665 -17.18 13.96 -19.24
C LEU A 665 -18.61 13.89 -19.78
N GLN A 666 -19.59 13.82 -18.88
CA GLN A 666 -21.01 13.75 -19.21
C GLN A 666 -21.86 14.27 -18.05
N ARG A 667 -23.03 14.82 -18.34
CA ARG A 667 -23.99 15.20 -17.31
C ARG A 667 -24.59 13.95 -16.66
N PRO A 668 -24.73 13.89 -15.33
CA PRO A 668 -25.30 12.73 -14.63
C PRO A 668 -26.69 12.34 -15.15
N GLU A 669 -27.52 13.32 -15.49
CA GLU A 669 -28.86 13.11 -16.03
C GLU A 669 -28.82 12.39 -17.37
N SER A 670 -27.94 12.82 -18.28
CA SER A 670 -27.76 12.19 -19.61
C SER A 670 -27.23 10.76 -19.49
N PHE A 671 -26.38 10.48 -18.49
CA PHE A 671 -25.89 9.12 -18.23
C PHE A 671 -26.97 8.23 -17.62
N ALA A 672 -27.85 8.78 -16.76
CA ALA A 672 -29.04 8.08 -16.25
C ALA A 672 -30.09 7.81 -17.35
N GLU A 673 -30.34 8.79 -18.23
CA GLU A 673 -31.24 8.63 -19.37
C GLU A 673 -30.75 7.49 -20.30
N PHE A 674 -29.44 7.36 -20.49
CA PHE A 674 -28.88 6.27 -21.29
C PHE A 674 -29.11 4.90 -20.64
N ARG A 675 -28.96 4.78 -19.31
CA ARG A 675 -29.33 3.57 -18.58
C ARG A 675 -30.80 3.24 -18.77
N ASP A 676 -31.68 4.24 -18.58
CA ASP A 676 -33.14 4.06 -18.70
C ASP A 676 -33.54 3.70 -20.14
N ALA A 677 -32.79 4.16 -21.15
CA ALA A 677 -32.97 3.78 -22.54
C ALA A 677 -32.56 2.32 -22.81
N LEU A 678 -31.46 1.85 -22.17
CA LEU A 678 -31.09 0.42 -22.22
C LEU A 678 -32.20 -0.46 -21.65
N GLU A 679 -32.78 -0.06 -20.50
CA GLU A 679 -33.87 -0.79 -19.85
C GLU A 679 -35.13 -0.86 -20.70
N ARG A 680 -35.42 0.15 -21.53
CA ARG A 680 -36.55 0.19 -22.47
C ARG A 680 -36.26 -0.52 -23.79
N SER A 681 -35.01 -0.81 -24.09
CA SER A 681 -34.63 -1.40 -25.38
C SER A 681 -35.14 -2.83 -25.52
N PRO A 682 -35.71 -3.22 -26.66
CA PRO A 682 -36.19 -4.59 -26.88
C PRO A 682 -35.03 -5.61 -26.99
N PHE A 683 -33.80 -5.15 -27.10
CA PHE A 683 -32.60 -6.01 -27.32
C PHE A 683 -31.72 -6.18 -26.07
N TRP A 684 -32.11 -5.52 -24.98
CA TRP A 684 -31.36 -5.58 -23.73
C TRP A 684 -32.29 -5.98 -22.59
N ASP A 685 -31.95 -7.04 -21.88
CA ASP A 685 -32.68 -7.50 -20.71
C ASP A 685 -31.87 -7.20 -19.44
N VAL A 686 -32.54 -6.84 -18.33
CA VAL A 686 -31.87 -6.66 -17.03
C VAL A 686 -31.50 -8.02 -16.49
N ALA A 687 -30.21 -8.32 -16.50
CA ALA A 687 -29.67 -9.60 -15.98
C ALA A 687 -29.38 -9.56 -14.48
N PHE A 688 -28.96 -8.39 -13.96
CA PHE A 688 -28.67 -8.19 -12.55
C PHE A 688 -28.98 -6.75 -12.15
N ALA A 689 -29.56 -6.56 -10.95
CA ALA A 689 -29.77 -5.24 -10.35
C ALA A 689 -29.65 -5.31 -8.83
N ARG A 690 -28.78 -4.46 -8.26
CA ARG A 690 -28.58 -4.36 -6.82
C ARG A 690 -27.95 -3.01 -6.45
N ASP A 691 -28.46 -2.36 -5.40
CA ASP A 691 -27.89 -1.14 -4.79
C ASP A 691 -27.48 -0.06 -5.82
N GLY A 692 -28.32 0.12 -6.86
CA GLY A 692 -28.10 1.08 -7.93
C GLY A 692 -27.20 0.60 -9.07
N THR A 693 -26.49 -0.52 -8.93
CA THR A 693 -25.73 -1.16 -10.02
C THR A 693 -26.68 -2.01 -10.86
N VAL A 694 -26.61 -1.87 -12.18
CA VAL A 694 -27.45 -2.60 -13.13
C VAL A 694 -26.55 -3.22 -14.20
N MET A 695 -26.79 -4.49 -14.50
CA MET A 695 -26.17 -5.19 -15.62
C MET A 695 -27.24 -5.63 -16.60
N PHE A 696 -27.07 -5.24 -17.84
CA PHE A 696 -27.93 -5.60 -18.96
C PHE A 696 -27.26 -6.71 -19.76
N GLN A 697 -28.06 -7.64 -20.28
CA GLN A 697 -27.60 -8.68 -21.20
C GLN A 697 -28.16 -8.40 -22.60
N PHE A 698 -27.29 -8.44 -23.59
CA PHE A 698 -27.66 -8.27 -24.98
C PHE A 698 -28.27 -9.54 -25.56
N ASP A 699 -29.46 -9.44 -26.12
CA ASP A 699 -30.14 -10.52 -26.87
C ASP A 699 -29.81 -10.41 -28.36
N GLY A 700 -28.69 -10.97 -28.77
CA GLY A 700 -28.27 -10.98 -30.17
C GLY A 700 -29.21 -11.76 -31.11
N ALA A 701 -29.90 -12.78 -30.59
CA ALA A 701 -30.87 -13.54 -31.40
C ALA A 701 -32.12 -12.69 -31.76
N ARG A 702 -32.61 -11.93 -30.77
CA ARG A 702 -33.75 -11.00 -30.99
C ARG A 702 -33.34 -9.87 -31.94
N TYR A 703 -32.13 -9.32 -31.80
CA TYR A 703 -31.60 -8.31 -32.69
C TYR A 703 -31.44 -8.84 -34.13
N ALA A 704 -30.94 -10.05 -34.32
CA ALA A 704 -30.78 -10.66 -35.65
C ALA A 704 -32.14 -10.86 -36.36
N ALA A 705 -33.19 -11.25 -35.58
CA ALA A 705 -34.52 -11.44 -36.12
C ALA A 705 -35.20 -10.12 -36.57
N ASP A 706 -34.87 -9.01 -35.88
CA ASP A 706 -35.42 -7.68 -36.23
C ASP A 706 -34.66 -7.06 -37.42
N ALA A 707 -33.39 -7.37 -37.59
CA ALA A 707 -32.51 -6.87 -38.67
C ALA A 707 -32.67 -7.65 -40.00
N SER A 708 -33.34 -8.82 -40.00
CA SER A 708 -33.58 -9.66 -41.16
C SER A 708 -34.93 -9.29 -41.83
#